data_4e0c2ecdbd7bdffadfa7cf842f545099
#
_entry.id   4e0c2ecdbd7bdffadfa7cf842f545099
#
_cell.length_a   1.000
_cell.length_b   1.000
_cell.length_c   1.000
_cell.angle_alpha   90.00
_cell.angle_beta   90.00
_cell.angle_gamma   90.00
#
_symmetry.space_group_name_H-M   'P 1'
#
loop_
_entity.id
_entity.type
_entity.pdbx_description
1 polymer ?
#
loop_
_entity_poly.entity_id
_entity_poly.type
_entity_poly.pdbx_seq_one_letter_code
_entity_poly.pdbx_strand_id
1 'polypeptide(L)'
;MSRWCQEAKALLTFVLLLLSTVMSQPVLADVLSADSVVPMMHTYVKRNNLAVGRFESDIYLRFQMQTIRKNMSIRLVPDMFKVEKGTHNYAGECHLRFNYLTPGITDYREIAFYSTHPRMREIRNRVFSDLNIFIYEPCLMKDRILSPLHVRNRSYYKYQVDSLVYVQDRPYYRISIRPKFYNTQLVKGHVYASALDGKVDRFTFHIAYDMVKTTIAGQMGVTGLESLLPTRVRMKTEFVFLKNKIVTDFNARIRYDVLEPFIVTNTFLWNKRDPDKYDLSYSNRLKLDTTKVTYGADYFKNHRPYPLQSRDSLLVTEKTPNDEPVDTISIESEKVGFISDSMEDALLSSHRIGLSTKGDLRIPPVLTPSMFQWSKRKGLSLQTKLRLTYETHKYHLLDATLRMGYNFKEKQFYWRFPVSYTFIPDYLGKVHFEMGNGNRTYSSLQADEVRRALSGISNYDSLMHVFNQYSFDYYRDFYTKFNFSIEPFNGVNVTAGIVYHCRTLVDWNKVAQEHGLIRSYRSLAPRLHLVWTPNSYYYKKGTRKIYQYSNWPKFSLDYERGVKWFGWRNEYERWEFDTQYTLPLYALRSLYFRFGTGLYTRQKSLYFLDYDNFSDNNLPLGWDDEISGQFHLLDARWYNESEYYVRLCSAYESPMLLLSRFKYLSHYIQKERLYCNMLAVHALLPYIEVGYGISTHVFDTALFLGGANGTGFSLGVKFAMKLFDEW
;
A
#
# COMPACT_ATOMS: atom_id res chain seq x y z
N MET A 1 -16.09 -0.95 -94.99
CA MET A 1 -16.01 0.01 -93.86
C MET A 1 -16.86 -0.33 -92.64
N SER A 2 -17.83 -1.27 -92.68
CA SER A 2 -18.71 -1.58 -91.53
C SER A 2 -18.15 -2.59 -90.53
N ARG A 3 -17.27 -3.49 -90.89
CA ARG A 3 -16.68 -4.48 -89.96
C ARG A 3 -15.63 -3.86 -89.00
N TRP A 4 -14.80 -2.98 -89.51
CA TRP A 4 -13.78 -2.29 -88.70
C TRP A 4 -14.38 -1.40 -87.60
N CYS A 5 -15.53 -0.82 -87.85
CA CYS A 5 -16.22 0.04 -86.92
C CYS A 5 -16.88 -0.77 -85.74
N GLN A 6 -17.29 -2.02 -86.05
CA GLN A 6 -17.84 -2.92 -85.00
C GLN A 6 -16.75 -3.54 -84.15
N GLU A 7 -15.61 -3.93 -84.73
CA GLU A 7 -14.47 -4.44 -83.98
C GLU A 7 -13.83 -3.37 -83.14
N ALA A 8 -13.72 -2.11 -83.58
CA ALA A 8 -13.24 -0.99 -82.80
C ALA A 8 -14.18 -0.63 -81.66
N LYS A 9 -15.51 -0.75 -81.86
CA LYS A 9 -16.48 -0.56 -80.74
C LYS A 9 -16.44 -1.68 -79.71
N ALA A 10 -16.26 -2.94 -80.15
CA ALA A 10 -16.10 -4.08 -79.26
C ALA A 10 -14.81 -3.98 -78.41
N LEU A 11 -13.72 -3.56 -79.10
CA LEU A 11 -12.45 -3.34 -78.41
C LEU A 11 -12.54 -2.18 -77.37
N LEU A 12 -13.21 -1.09 -77.74
CA LEU A 12 -13.41 0.06 -76.88
C LEU A 12 -14.30 -0.28 -75.66
N THR A 13 -15.37 -1.08 -75.85
CA THR A 13 -16.24 -1.57 -74.78
C THR A 13 -15.52 -2.56 -73.87
N PHE A 14 -14.65 -3.44 -74.48
CA PHE A 14 -13.83 -4.36 -73.67
C PHE A 14 -12.77 -3.64 -72.87
N VAL A 15 -12.12 -2.59 -73.39
CA VAL A 15 -11.19 -1.74 -72.67
C VAL A 15 -11.90 -0.91 -71.62
N LEU A 16 -13.09 -0.40 -71.83
CA LEU A 16 -13.90 0.30 -70.85
C LEU A 16 -14.39 -0.63 -69.74
N LEU A 17 -14.74 -1.89 -70.05
CA LEU A 17 -15.08 -2.91 -69.06
C LEU A 17 -13.85 -3.34 -68.28
N LEU A 18 -12.67 -3.47 -68.85
CA LEU A 18 -11.41 -3.72 -68.17
C LEU A 18 -11.00 -2.54 -67.28
N LEU A 19 -11.18 -1.32 -67.72
CA LEU A 19 -10.95 -0.11 -66.93
C LEU A 19 -11.95 0.02 -65.74
N SER A 20 -13.22 -0.37 -65.94
CA SER A 20 -14.21 -0.36 -64.85
C SER A 20 -13.96 -1.47 -63.85
N THR A 21 -13.45 -2.65 -64.25
CA THR A 21 -13.04 -3.71 -63.31
C THR A 21 -11.74 -3.35 -62.57
N VAL A 22 -10.82 -2.60 -63.18
CA VAL A 22 -9.62 -2.09 -62.51
C VAL A 22 -9.95 -0.96 -61.57
N MET A 23 -10.97 -0.14 -61.89
CA MET A 23 -11.41 0.95 -60.98
C MET A 23 -12.34 0.47 -59.88
N SER A 24 -12.88 -0.75 -59.95
CA SER A 24 -13.76 -1.33 -58.93
C SER A 24 -13.05 -2.33 -58.01
N GLN A 25 -11.73 -2.41 -58.06
CA GLN A 25 -11.05 -3.07 -56.93
C GLN A 25 -11.24 -2.18 -55.69
N PRO A 26 -11.91 -2.69 -54.65
CA PRO A 26 -11.82 -2.02 -53.39
C PRO A 26 -10.32 -1.91 -53.12
N VAL A 27 -9.83 -0.70 -52.85
CA VAL A 27 -8.52 -0.50 -52.26
C VAL A 27 -8.56 -1.33 -50.99
N LEU A 28 -8.10 -2.57 -51.06
CA LEU A 28 -7.73 -3.33 -49.86
C LEU A 28 -6.63 -2.47 -49.23
N ALA A 29 -7.08 -1.62 -48.27
CA ALA A 29 -6.14 -0.91 -47.45
C ALA A 29 -5.23 -1.99 -46.87
N ASP A 30 -3.97 -1.96 -47.25
CA ASP A 30 -2.94 -2.86 -46.73
C ASP A 30 -3.05 -2.79 -45.21
N VAL A 31 -3.45 -3.88 -44.59
CA VAL A 31 -3.55 -3.96 -43.13
C VAL A 31 -2.12 -3.82 -42.63
N LEU A 32 -1.78 -2.61 -42.21
CA LEU A 32 -0.46 -2.31 -41.67
C LEU A 32 -0.13 -3.32 -40.58
N SER A 33 1.12 -3.78 -40.57
CA SER A 33 1.59 -4.68 -39.51
C SER A 33 1.55 -3.99 -38.14
N ALA A 34 1.46 -4.76 -37.09
CA ALA A 34 1.52 -4.21 -35.73
C ALA A 34 2.80 -3.40 -35.47
N ASP A 35 3.88 -3.72 -36.17
CA ASP A 35 5.15 -3.00 -36.12
C ASP A 35 5.09 -1.59 -36.70
N SER A 36 4.10 -1.28 -37.51
CA SER A 36 3.88 0.06 -38.06
C SER A 36 2.83 0.82 -37.26
N VAL A 37 1.75 0.17 -36.84
CA VAL A 37 0.62 0.83 -36.14
C VAL A 37 0.99 1.20 -34.68
N VAL A 38 1.73 0.37 -33.97
CA VAL A 38 2.13 0.68 -32.58
C VAL A 38 3.06 1.88 -32.51
N PRO A 39 4.11 2.03 -33.34
CA PRO A 39 4.89 3.27 -33.40
C PRO A 39 4.06 4.49 -33.77
N MET A 40 3.05 4.35 -34.66
CA MET A 40 2.17 5.44 -35.03
C MET A 40 1.35 5.96 -33.82
N MET A 41 0.82 5.05 -32.99
CA MET A 41 0.16 5.40 -31.75
C MET A 41 1.11 6.16 -30.79
N HIS A 42 2.34 5.71 -30.64
CA HIS A 42 3.34 6.37 -29.82
C HIS A 42 3.73 7.74 -30.39
N THR A 43 3.79 7.87 -31.71
CA THR A 43 4.07 9.14 -32.40
C THR A 43 2.93 10.12 -32.19
N TYR A 44 1.68 9.67 -32.19
CA TYR A 44 0.52 10.50 -31.88
C TYR A 44 0.66 11.12 -30.47
N VAL A 45 0.94 10.31 -29.46
CA VAL A 45 1.14 10.79 -28.07
C VAL A 45 2.31 11.76 -28.03
N LYS A 46 3.43 11.46 -28.68
CA LYS A 46 4.63 12.31 -28.71
C LYS A 46 4.40 13.64 -29.44
N ARG A 47 3.62 13.65 -30.52
CA ARG A 47 3.28 14.88 -31.27
C ARG A 47 2.34 15.80 -30.48
N ASN A 48 1.38 15.18 -29.80
CA ASN A 48 0.48 15.90 -28.91
C ASN A 48 1.14 16.15 -27.54
N ASN A 49 2.47 15.97 -27.46
CA ASN A 49 3.42 15.95 -26.31
C ASN A 49 3.08 16.93 -25.19
N LEU A 50 1.92 16.84 -24.83
CA LEU A 50 1.27 17.65 -23.88
C LEU A 50 0.96 16.68 -22.77
N ALA A 51 2.04 16.26 -22.07
CA ALA A 51 1.78 15.69 -20.79
C ALA A 51 0.76 16.61 -20.16
N VAL A 52 -0.40 16.05 -19.83
CA VAL A 52 -1.47 16.82 -19.20
C VAL A 52 -0.91 17.39 -17.91
N GLY A 53 -0.75 18.70 -17.87
CA GLY A 53 -0.15 19.36 -16.70
C GLY A 53 -1.16 19.49 -15.58
N ARG A 54 -2.35 19.96 -15.92
CA ARG A 54 -3.44 20.15 -14.96
C ARG A 54 -4.77 19.90 -15.65
N PHE A 55 -5.69 19.28 -14.91
CA PHE A 55 -7.09 19.28 -15.31
C PHE A 55 -8.03 19.33 -14.10
N GLU A 56 -9.19 19.93 -14.33
CA GLU A 56 -10.35 19.84 -13.44
C GLU A 56 -11.44 19.08 -14.20
N SER A 57 -12.00 18.09 -13.57
CA SER A 57 -13.06 17.28 -14.18
C SER A 57 -14.24 17.07 -13.25
N ASP A 58 -15.39 17.00 -13.88
CA ASP A 58 -16.66 16.68 -13.26
C ASP A 58 -16.96 15.22 -13.56
N ILE A 59 -17.06 14.40 -12.52
CA ILE A 59 -17.21 12.94 -12.65
C ILE A 59 -18.55 12.53 -12.05
N TYR A 60 -19.38 11.92 -12.90
CA TYR A 60 -20.55 11.19 -12.47
C TYR A 60 -20.25 9.70 -12.50
N LEU A 61 -20.37 9.04 -11.35
CA LEU A 61 -20.17 7.61 -11.18
C LEU A 61 -21.48 6.94 -10.76
N ARG A 62 -21.85 5.88 -11.47
CA ARG A 62 -22.90 4.95 -11.07
C ARG A 62 -22.28 3.59 -10.83
N PHE A 63 -22.69 2.91 -9.76
CA PHE A 63 -22.22 1.57 -9.48
C PHE A 63 -23.33 0.63 -9.06
N GLN A 64 -23.10 -0.64 -9.31
CA GLN A 64 -23.91 -1.74 -8.87
C GLN A 64 -23.01 -2.84 -8.31
N MET A 65 -23.43 -3.49 -7.25
CA MET A 65 -22.76 -4.64 -6.68
C MET A 65 -23.78 -5.75 -6.45
N GLN A 66 -23.48 -6.94 -6.93
CA GLN A 66 -24.31 -8.12 -6.80
C GLN A 66 -23.52 -9.25 -6.14
N THR A 67 -24.09 -9.81 -5.09
CA THR A 67 -23.55 -10.99 -4.43
C THR A 67 -24.21 -12.23 -5.00
N ILE A 68 -23.45 -13.03 -5.74
CA ILE A 68 -23.94 -14.26 -6.37
C ILE A 68 -23.88 -15.43 -5.40
N ARG A 69 -22.82 -15.50 -4.59
CA ARG A 69 -22.62 -16.53 -3.56
C ARG A 69 -21.92 -15.93 -2.36
N LYS A 70 -22.37 -16.26 -1.17
CA LYS A 70 -21.73 -15.84 0.08
C LYS A 70 -21.68 -16.95 1.11
N ASN A 71 -20.65 -16.95 1.92
CA ASN A 71 -20.52 -17.76 3.14
C ASN A 71 -19.87 -16.91 4.24
N MET A 72 -19.67 -17.50 5.43
CA MET A 72 -19.09 -16.83 6.60
C MET A 72 -17.75 -16.13 6.32
N SER A 73 -16.91 -16.67 5.42
CA SER A 73 -15.61 -16.09 5.11
C SER A 73 -15.68 -14.74 4.35
N ILE A 74 -16.87 -14.29 3.95
CA ILE A 74 -17.06 -12.95 3.33
C ILE A 74 -16.66 -11.81 4.28
N ARG A 75 -16.61 -12.09 5.57
CA ARG A 75 -16.19 -11.10 6.55
C ARG A 75 -14.67 -10.83 6.58
N LEU A 76 -13.92 -11.77 6.03
CA LEU A 76 -12.46 -11.67 5.87
C LEU A 76 -12.05 -10.93 4.58
N VAL A 77 -13.01 -10.67 3.67
CA VAL A 77 -12.72 -10.00 2.40
C VAL A 77 -12.53 -8.49 2.59
N PRO A 78 -11.90 -7.81 1.62
CA PRO A 78 -11.76 -6.35 1.63
C PRO A 78 -13.09 -5.64 1.82
N ASP A 79 -13.07 -4.50 2.51
CA ASP A 79 -14.28 -3.73 2.85
C ASP A 79 -15.16 -3.39 1.66
N MET A 80 -14.56 -3.22 0.48
CA MET A 80 -15.32 -2.96 -0.75
C MET A 80 -16.20 -4.14 -1.21
N PHE A 81 -15.93 -5.35 -0.73
CA PHE A 81 -16.71 -6.56 -1.05
C PHE A 81 -17.50 -7.09 0.15
N LYS A 82 -17.45 -6.42 1.30
CA LYS A 82 -18.25 -6.82 2.45
C LYS A 82 -19.72 -6.54 2.20
N VAL A 83 -20.53 -7.53 2.41
CA VAL A 83 -21.98 -7.52 2.21
C VAL A 83 -22.66 -7.64 3.56
N GLU A 84 -23.69 -6.84 3.80
CA GLU A 84 -24.51 -6.95 5.01
C GLU A 84 -25.47 -8.13 4.94
N LYS A 85 -25.96 -8.52 6.12
CA LYS A 85 -26.93 -9.59 6.27
C LYS A 85 -28.23 -9.23 5.52
N GLY A 86 -28.78 -10.21 4.79
CA GLY A 86 -30.07 -10.04 4.10
C GLY A 86 -30.04 -9.27 2.79
N THR A 87 -28.97 -8.49 2.51
CA THR A 87 -28.89 -7.69 1.29
C THR A 87 -27.89 -8.29 0.33
N HIS A 88 -28.31 -8.53 -0.91
CA HIS A 88 -27.48 -9.17 -1.94
C HIS A 88 -27.11 -8.23 -3.07
N ASN A 89 -27.86 -7.17 -3.26
CA ASN A 89 -27.68 -6.21 -4.32
C ASN A 89 -27.60 -4.81 -3.75
N TYR A 90 -26.60 -4.08 -4.19
CA TYR A 90 -26.41 -2.69 -3.83
C TYR A 90 -26.24 -1.84 -5.08
N ALA A 91 -26.70 -0.61 -5.01
CA ALA A 91 -26.50 0.37 -6.05
C ALA A 91 -26.18 1.73 -5.44
N GLY A 92 -25.62 2.61 -6.21
CA GLY A 92 -25.37 3.98 -5.79
C GLY A 92 -24.90 4.88 -6.92
N GLU A 93 -24.97 6.16 -6.62
CA GLU A 93 -24.54 7.24 -7.51
C GLU A 93 -23.65 8.20 -6.74
N CYS A 94 -22.66 8.72 -7.41
CA CYS A 94 -21.78 9.73 -6.86
C CYS A 94 -21.49 10.80 -7.90
N HIS A 95 -21.52 12.04 -7.48
CA HIS A 95 -21.10 13.20 -8.26
C HIS A 95 -19.94 13.86 -7.54
N LEU A 96 -18.81 14.00 -8.21
CA LEU A 96 -17.60 14.56 -7.63
C LEU A 96 -16.84 15.42 -8.61
N ARG A 97 -16.13 16.40 -8.07
CA ARG A 97 -15.12 17.15 -8.79
C ARG A 97 -13.75 16.57 -8.49
N PHE A 98 -13.00 16.28 -9.55
CA PHE A 98 -11.67 15.74 -9.47
C PHE A 98 -10.67 16.71 -10.08
N ASN A 99 -9.61 16.99 -9.35
CA ASN A 99 -8.52 17.87 -9.75
C ASN A 99 -7.23 17.04 -9.84
N TYR A 100 -6.51 17.24 -10.91
CA TYR A 100 -5.21 16.63 -11.13
C TYR A 100 -4.16 17.69 -11.44
N LEU A 101 -2.99 17.52 -10.85
CA LEU A 101 -1.79 18.29 -11.17
C LEU A 101 -0.61 17.34 -11.30
N THR A 102 0.13 17.47 -12.38
CA THR A 102 1.41 16.76 -12.58
C THR A 102 2.43 17.24 -11.54
N PRO A 103 3.18 16.32 -10.90
CA PRO A 103 3.30 14.89 -11.17
C PRO A 103 2.50 14.01 -10.18
N GLY A 104 1.22 13.85 -10.41
CA GLY A 104 0.40 12.87 -9.69
C GLY A 104 -0.27 13.38 -8.42
N ILE A 105 -0.41 14.68 -8.25
CA ILE A 105 -1.20 15.25 -7.17
C ILE A 105 -2.67 15.21 -7.57
N THR A 106 -3.44 14.50 -6.79
CA THR A 106 -4.88 14.35 -7.01
C THR A 106 -5.64 14.85 -5.80
N ASP A 107 -6.70 15.61 -6.04
CA ASP A 107 -7.67 15.96 -5.03
C ASP A 107 -9.07 15.77 -5.61
N TYR A 108 -10.00 15.30 -4.78
CA TYR A 108 -11.39 15.15 -5.20
C TYR A 108 -12.31 15.65 -4.10
N ARG A 109 -13.38 16.25 -4.56
CA ARG A 109 -14.44 16.80 -3.76
C ARG A 109 -15.75 16.16 -4.15
N GLU A 110 -16.43 15.60 -3.16
CA GLU A 110 -17.79 15.11 -3.36
C GLU A 110 -18.76 16.27 -3.41
N ILE A 111 -19.61 16.26 -4.42
CA ILE A 111 -20.72 17.17 -4.56
C ILE A 111 -21.99 16.52 -4.02
N ALA A 112 -22.25 15.27 -4.46
CA ALA A 112 -23.40 14.51 -4.01
C ALA A 112 -23.09 13.01 -3.98
N PHE A 113 -23.75 12.32 -3.08
CA PHE A 113 -23.58 10.88 -2.91
C PHE A 113 -24.88 10.22 -2.46
N TYR A 114 -25.25 9.13 -3.11
CA TYR A 114 -26.33 8.25 -2.75
C TYR A 114 -25.88 6.79 -2.87
N SER A 115 -26.19 5.97 -1.89
CA SER A 115 -25.86 4.54 -1.92
C SER A 115 -26.78 3.75 -1.01
N THR A 116 -27.23 2.61 -1.50
CA THR A 116 -27.87 1.58 -0.68
C THR A 116 -26.88 0.76 0.12
N HIS A 117 -25.54 0.88 -0.17
CA HIS A 117 -24.48 0.22 0.57
C HIS A 117 -23.94 1.12 1.69
N PRO A 118 -24.06 0.75 2.97
CA PRO A 118 -23.75 1.64 4.09
C PRO A 118 -22.25 1.97 4.21
N ARG A 119 -21.35 1.10 3.70
CA ARG A 119 -19.89 1.25 3.82
C ARG A 119 -19.23 1.87 2.58
N MET A 120 -19.98 2.28 1.58
CA MET A 120 -19.41 2.72 0.30
C MET A 120 -18.59 4.02 0.40
N ARG A 121 -18.80 4.81 1.44
CA ARG A 121 -18.06 6.05 1.65
C ARG A 121 -16.55 5.87 1.76
N GLU A 122 -16.10 4.78 2.37
CA GLU A 122 -14.66 4.49 2.57
C GLU A 122 -14.00 3.95 1.30
N ILE A 123 -14.78 3.35 0.41
CA ILE A 123 -14.34 2.65 -0.80
C ILE A 123 -14.20 3.59 -1.99
N ARG A 124 -14.99 4.66 -2.02
CA ARG A 124 -15.07 5.62 -3.14
C ARG A 124 -13.72 6.12 -3.61
N ASN A 125 -12.92 6.57 -2.67
CA ASN A 125 -11.63 7.18 -2.94
C ASN A 125 -10.72 6.27 -3.75
N ARG A 126 -10.78 4.98 -3.49
CA ARG A 126 -9.98 3.97 -4.16
C ARG A 126 -10.52 3.67 -5.55
N VAL A 127 -11.83 3.49 -5.67
CA VAL A 127 -12.49 3.24 -6.95
C VAL A 127 -12.26 4.39 -7.93
N PHE A 128 -12.34 5.63 -7.48
CA PHE A 128 -12.10 6.79 -8.33
C PHE A 128 -10.68 6.86 -8.89
N SER A 129 -9.70 6.54 -8.07
CA SER A 129 -8.33 6.52 -8.56
C SER A 129 -8.07 5.42 -9.59
N ASP A 130 -8.79 4.30 -9.48
CA ASP A 130 -8.68 3.17 -10.41
C ASP A 130 -9.47 3.41 -11.71
N LEU A 131 -10.55 4.21 -11.66
CA LEU A 131 -11.35 4.63 -12.82
C LEU A 131 -10.72 5.77 -13.61
N ASN A 132 -9.87 6.56 -13.01
CA ASN A 132 -9.13 7.63 -13.68
C ASN A 132 -7.88 7.04 -14.37
N ILE A 133 -8.07 6.44 -15.53
CA ILE A 133 -7.05 5.67 -16.23
C ILE A 133 -6.38 6.50 -17.31
N PHE A 134 -5.11 6.83 -17.08
CA PHE A 134 -4.22 7.40 -18.08
C PHE A 134 -3.52 6.27 -18.85
N ILE A 135 -4.09 5.85 -19.99
CA ILE A 135 -3.60 4.66 -20.72
C ILE A 135 -2.18 4.82 -21.26
N TYR A 136 -1.69 6.04 -21.41
CA TYR A 136 -0.35 6.34 -21.94
C TYR A 136 0.72 6.51 -20.85
N GLU A 137 0.33 6.54 -19.59
CA GLU A 137 1.28 6.54 -18.47
C GLU A 137 2.01 5.19 -18.34
N PRO A 138 3.19 5.15 -17.70
CA PRO A 138 3.92 3.89 -17.52
C PRO A 138 3.12 2.81 -16.80
N CYS A 139 2.31 3.22 -15.84
CA CYS A 139 1.51 2.35 -15.00
C CYS A 139 0.06 2.81 -14.94
N LEU A 140 -0.84 1.86 -14.81
CA LEU A 140 -2.27 2.05 -14.61
C LEU A 140 -2.63 1.72 -13.15
N MET A 141 -3.80 2.20 -12.68
CA MET A 141 -4.37 1.83 -11.38
C MET A 141 -3.39 2.07 -10.21
N LYS A 142 -2.86 3.29 -10.08
CA LYS A 142 -1.90 3.66 -9.03
C LYS A 142 -0.71 2.70 -8.97
N ASP A 143 0.04 2.62 -10.05
CA ASP A 143 1.29 1.84 -10.13
C ASP A 143 1.15 0.34 -9.86
N ARG A 144 -0.02 -0.25 -10.17
CA ARG A 144 -0.22 -1.70 -10.04
C ARG A 144 0.00 -2.46 -11.31
N ILE A 145 -0.24 -1.85 -12.47
CA ILE A 145 -0.30 -2.53 -13.75
C ILE A 145 0.51 -1.75 -14.77
N LEU A 146 1.34 -2.45 -15.53
CA LEU A 146 2.11 -1.85 -16.62
C LEU A 146 1.20 -1.57 -17.82
N SER A 147 1.13 -0.30 -18.23
CA SER A 147 0.34 0.09 -19.40
C SER A 147 0.91 -0.51 -20.67
N PRO A 148 0.09 -1.19 -21.50
CA PRO A 148 0.56 -1.72 -22.77
C PRO A 148 0.84 -0.62 -23.81
N LEU A 149 0.35 0.60 -23.62
CA LEU A 149 0.49 1.68 -24.59
C LEU A 149 1.67 2.61 -24.31
N HIS A 150 2.33 2.44 -23.17
CA HIS A 150 3.54 3.19 -22.88
C HIS A 150 4.76 2.62 -23.60
N VAL A 151 5.58 3.49 -24.23
CA VAL A 151 6.72 3.10 -25.09
C VAL A 151 7.68 2.13 -24.41
N ARG A 152 8.05 2.41 -23.16
CA ARG A 152 9.01 1.58 -22.40
C ARG A 152 8.48 0.20 -22.04
N ASN A 153 7.15 -0.01 -22.07
CA ASN A 153 6.54 -1.29 -21.74
C ASN A 153 6.37 -2.22 -22.95
N ARG A 154 6.71 -1.75 -24.16
CA ARG A 154 6.56 -2.53 -25.40
C ARG A 154 7.22 -3.92 -25.34
N SER A 155 8.33 -4.04 -24.63
CA SER A 155 9.05 -5.31 -24.48
C SER A 155 8.26 -6.39 -23.73
N TYR A 156 7.27 -6.02 -22.91
CA TYR A 156 6.45 -6.96 -22.13
C TYR A 156 5.23 -7.48 -22.87
N TYR A 157 4.87 -6.88 -24.03
CA TYR A 157 3.64 -7.17 -24.76
C TYR A 157 3.92 -7.62 -26.19
N LYS A 158 2.95 -8.40 -26.72
CA LYS A 158 2.81 -8.73 -28.14
C LYS A 158 1.56 -8.01 -28.65
N TYR A 159 1.69 -7.41 -29.83
CA TYR A 159 0.61 -6.69 -30.50
C TYR A 159 0.29 -7.41 -31.79
N GLN A 160 -0.98 -7.48 -32.13
CA GLN A 160 -1.47 -8.08 -33.36
C GLN A 160 -2.59 -7.20 -33.87
N VAL A 161 -2.52 -6.80 -35.13
CA VAL A 161 -3.64 -6.16 -35.82
C VAL A 161 -4.62 -7.25 -36.25
N ASP A 162 -5.84 -7.21 -35.71
CA ASP A 162 -6.86 -8.21 -35.97
C ASP A 162 -7.66 -7.87 -37.24
N SER A 163 -8.07 -6.59 -37.35
CA SER A 163 -8.94 -6.12 -38.45
C SER A 163 -8.91 -4.59 -38.56
N LEU A 164 -9.31 -4.11 -39.71
CA LEU A 164 -9.68 -2.73 -39.99
C LEU A 164 -11.20 -2.60 -39.86
N VAL A 165 -11.66 -1.67 -39.01
CA VAL A 165 -13.08 -1.45 -38.72
C VAL A 165 -13.42 0.00 -39.05
N TYR A 166 -14.52 0.23 -39.77
CA TYR A 166 -15.03 1.56 -40.04
C TYR A 166 -16.10 1.94 -39.02
N VAL A 167 -15.92 3.10 -38.42
CA VAL A 167 -16.88 3.69 -37.46
C VAL A 167 -17.17 5.11 -37.94
N GLN A 168 -18.41 5.40 -38.33
CA GLN A 168 -18.79 6.69 -38.95
C GLN A 168 -17.83 7.13 -40.07
N ASP A 169 -17.60 6.23 -41.00
CA ASP A 169 -16.72 6.38 -42.18
C ASP A 169 -15.23 6.65 -41.87
N ARG A 170 -14.80 6.50 -40.63
CA ARG A 170 -13.40 6.59 -40.22
C ARG A 170 -12.81 5.20 -40.00
N PRO A 171 -11.62 4.93 -40.58
CA PRO A 171 -10.96 3.64 -40.42
C PRO A 171 -10.21 3.56 -39.08
N TYR A 172 -10.41 2.47 -38.35
CA TYR A 172 -9.74 2.14 -37.10
C TYR A 172 -9.12 0.75 -37.18
N TYR A 173 -7.90 0.60 -36.79
CA TYR A 173 -7.29 -0.70 -36.52
C TYR A 173 -7.72 -1.24 -35.18
N ARG A 174 -8.26 -2.44 -35.16
CA ARG A 174 -8.42 -3.21 -33.95
C ARG A 174 -7.13 -3.96 -33.69
N ILE A 175 -6.49 -3.64 -32.55
CA ILE A 175 -5.19 -4.18 -32.17
C ILE A 175 -5.36 -4.99 -30.88
N SER A 176 -5.13 -6.30 -30.98
CA SER A 176 -5.07 -7.18 -29.83
C SER A 176 -3.72 -7.05 -29.12
N ILE A 177 -3.78 -7.02 -27.82
CA ILE A 177 -2.63 -6.87 -26.91
C ILE A 177 -2.58 -8.08 -25.98
N ARG A 178 -1.45 -8.77 -25.96
CA ARG A 178 -1.23 -9.95 -25.11
C ARG A 178 0.10 -9.84 -24.39
N PRO A 179 0.19 -10.20 -23.08
CA PRO A 179 1.46 -10.24 -22.38
C PRO A 179 2.37 -11.34 -22.94
N LYS A 180 3.68 -11.08 -22.97
CA LYS A 180 4.71 -12.09 -23.30
C LYS A 180 4.96 -13.06 -22.17
N PHE A 181 4.67 -12.64 -20.93
CA PHE A 181 4.89 -13.40 -19.72
C PHE A 181 3.58 -13.52 -18.94
N TYR A 182 3.42 -14.60 -18.21
CA TYR A 182 2.33 -14.72 -17.25
C TYR A 182 2.67 -13.89 -16.02
N ASN A 183 1.89 -12.84 -15.79
CA ASN A 183 2.08 -11.99 -14.60
C ASN A 183 0.80 -11.20 -14.31
N THR A 184 0.50 -10.99 -13.04
CA THR A 184 -0.69 -10.28 -12.57
C THR A 184 -0.69 -8.80 -12.90
N GLN A 185 0.47 -8.23 -13.20
CA GLN A 185 0.64 -6.81 -13.49
C GLN A 185 0.62 -6.50 -14.99
N LEU A 186 0.43 -7.52 -15.82
CA LEU A 186 0.27 -7.39 -17.25
C LEU A 186 -1.18 -7.62 -17.66
N VAL A 187 -1.64 -6.86 -18.65
CA VAL A 187 -3.02 -6.91 -19.12
C VAL A 187 -3.13 -7.62 -20.47
N LYS A 188 -4.30 -8.22 -20.70
CA LYS A 188 -4.76 -8.63 -22.03
C LYS A 188 -5.81 -7.63 -22.48
N GLY A 189 -5.95 -7.43 -23.77
CA GLY A 189 -7.04 -6.60 -24.25
C GLY A 189 -6.92 -6.25 -25.71
N HIS A 190 -7.66 -5.25 -26.10
CA HIS A 190 -7.61 -4.68 -27.42
C HIS A 190 -7.87 -3.17 -27.37
N VAL A 191 -7.35 -2.49 -28.36
CA VAL A 191 -7.57 -1.07 -28.57
C VAL A 191 -8.03 -0.83 -30.01
N TYR A 192 -8.76 0.25 -30.20
CA TYR A 192 -9.12 0.76 -31.53
C TYR A 192 -8.32 2.04 -31.76
N ALA A 193 -7.38 1.98 -32.67
CA ALA A 193 -6.52 3.09 -33.04
C ALA A 193 -6.87 3.59 -34.44
N SER A 194 -7.00 4.90 -34.60
CA SER A 194 -7.25 5.55 -35.88
C SER A 194 -6.16 5.18 -36.90
N ALA A 195 -6.56 4.79 -38.08
CA ALA A 195 -5.65 4.46 -39.16
C ALA A 195 -4.96 5.69 -39.76
N LEU A 196 -5.47 6.90 -39.49
CA LEU A 196 -4.95 8.14 -40.04
C LEU A 196 -3.78 8.71 -39.22
N ASP A 197 -3.92 8.69 -37.91
CA ASP A 197 -3.01 9.38 -36.98
C ASP A 197 -2.54 8.56 -35.79
N GLY A 198 -3.09 7.35 -35.59
CA GLY A 198 -2.75 6.47 -34.48
C GLY A 198 -3.41 6.84 -33.15
N LYS A 199 -4.34 7.78 -33.14
CA LYS A 199 -5.13 8.12 -31.94
C LYS A 199 -5.92 6.91 -31.47
N VAL A 200 -5.85 6.56 -30.19
CA VAL A 200 -6.71 5.56 -29.57
C VAL A 200 -8.07 6.17 -29.27
N ASP A 201 -9.13 5.56 -29.81
CA ASP A 201 -10.52 5.96 -29.58
C ASP A 201 -11.16 5.19 -28.42
N ARG A 202 -10.95 3.88 -28.40
CA ARG A 202 -11.49 2.99 -27.38
C ARG A 202 -10.48 1.94 -26.97
N PHE A 203 -10.57 1.51 -25.72
CA PHE A 203 -9.77 0.41 -25.20
C PHE A 203 -10.59 -0.53 -24.33
N THR A 204 -10.16 -1.77 -24.27
CA THR A 204 -10.69 -2.77 -23.33
C THR A 204 -9.52 -3.58 -22.79
N PHE A 205 -9.33 -3.56 -21.48
CA PHE A 205 -8.28 -4.29 -20.78
C PHE A 205 -8.89 -5.29 -19.82
N HIS A 206 -8.35 -6.50 -19.84
CA HIS A 206 -8.71 -7.58 -18.93
C HIS A 206 -7.54 -7.83 -18.00
N ILE A 207 -7.79 -7.70 -16.72
CA ILE A 207 -6.85 -7.86 -15.64
C ILE A 207 -7.28 -9.08 -14.85
N ALA A 208 -6.38 -10.02 -14.64
CA ALA A 208 -6.61 -11.16 -13.77
C ALA A 208 -5.58 -11.12 -12.64
N TYR A 209 -6.09 -10.97 -11.45
CA TYR A 209 -5.29 -10.69 -10.28
C TYR A 209 -5.75 -11.57 -9.14
N ASP A 210 -5.21 -12.77 -9.06
CA ASP A 210 -5.57 -13.81 -8.09
C ASP A 210 -7.10 -14.01 -7.97
N MET A 211 -7.70 -13.41 -6.96
CA MET A 211 -9.13 -13.52 -6.64
C MET A 211 -10.00 -12.56 -7.43
N VAL A 212 -9.40 -11.63 -8.16
CA VAL A 212 -10.11 -10.54 -8.85
C VAL A 212 -9.87 -10.59 -10.33
N LYS A 213 -10.95 -10.62 -11.09
CA LYS A 213 -10.94 -10.43 -12.53
C LYS A 213 -11.64 -9.12 -12.85
N THR A 214 -10.91 -8.20 -13.44
CA THR A 214 -11.44 -6.89 -13.79
C THR A 214 -11.37 -6.67 -15.30
N THR A 215 -12.47 -6.22 -15.87
CA THR A 215 -12.52 -5.70 -17.23
C THR A 215 -12.73 -4.21 -17.17
N ILE A 216 -11.81 -3.46 -17.76
CA ILE A 216 -11.89 -2.01 -17.86
C ILE A 216 -12.04 -1.65 -19.33
N ALA A 217 -13.12 -0.97 -19.67
CA ALA A 217 -13.36 -0.45 -21.01
C ALA A 217 -13.49 1.07 -20.92
N GLY A 218 -12.81 1.77 -21.84
CA GLY A 218 -12.83 3.22 -21.86
C GLY A 218 -13.02 3.78 -23.27
N GLN A 219 -13.64 4.94 -23.35
CA GLN A 219 -13.75 5.77 -24.53
C GLN A 219 -12.96 7.04 -24.30
N MET A 220 -12.06 7.36 -25.22
CA MET A 220 -11.22 8.55 -25.15
C MET A 220 -11.96 9.79 -25.66
N GLY A 221 -11.47 10.96 -25.33
CA GLY A 221 -12.00 12.22 -25.84
C GLY A 221 -11.74 12.43 -27.33
N VAL A 222 -12.36 13.45 -27.89
CA VAL A 222 -12.38 13.62 -29.37
C VAL A 222 -11.22 14.46 -29.88
N THR A 223 -10.94 15.59 -29.25
CA THR A 223 -10.00 16.57 -29.80
C THR A 223 -9.00 17.08 -28.75
N GLY A 224 -7.84 17.56 -29.21
CA GLY A 224 -6.83 18.21 -28.38
C GLY A 224 -6.32 17.32 -27.23
N LEU A 225 -6.11 17.90 -26.07
CA LEU A 225 -5.64 17.22 -24.85
C LEU A 225 -6.65 16.19 -24.34
N GLU A 226 -7.94 16.43 -24.52
CA GLU A 226 -8.99 15.50 -24.11
C GLU A 226 -8.87 14.16 -24.84
N SER A 227 -8.31 14.13 -26.05
CA SER A 227 -8.06 12.91 -26.80
C SER A 227 -7.08 11.95 -26.12
N LEU A 228 -6.32 12.44 -25.17
CA LEU A 228 -5.40 11.63 -24.35
C LEU A 228 -6.04 11.12 -23.06
N LEU A 229 -7.25 11.54 -22.75
CA LEU A 229 -7.94 11.26 -21.50
C LEU A 229 -9.27 10.51 -21.76
N PRO A 230 -9.67 9.61 -20.85
CA PRO A 230 -10.94 8.91 -20.99
C PRO A 230 -12.12 9.79 -20.61
N THR A 231 -13.15 9.85 -21.44
CA THR A 231 -14.43 10.53 -21.15
C THR A 231 -15.50 9.60 -20.59
N ARG A 232 -15.35 8.30 -20.86
CA ARG A 232 -16.20 7.26 -20.30
C ARG A 232 -15.34 6.08 -19.88
N VAL A 233 -15.58 5.57 -18.68
CA VAL A 233 -14.90 4.37 -18.18
C VAL A 233 -15.92 3.45 -17.54
N ARG A 234 -15.88 2.19 -17.94
CA ARG A 234 -16.66 1.13 -17.28
C ARG A 234 -15.70 0.10 -16.72
N MET A 235 -15.85 -0.22 -15.46
CA MET A 235 -15.08 -1.24 -14.77
C MET A 235 -16.01 -2.32 -14.23
N LYS A 236 -15.88 -3.53 -14.75
CA LYS A 236 -16.60 -4.69 -14.24
C LYS A 236 -15.61 -5.60 -13.53
N THR A 237 -15.87 -5.85 -12.25
CA THR A 237 -14.99 -6.66 -11.40
C THR A 237 -15.75 -7.87 -10.87
N GLU A 238 -15.14 -9.03 -10.99
CA GLU A 238 -15.59 -10.29 -10.41
C GLU A 238 -14.58 -10.68 -9.33
N PHE A 239 -15.04 -10.73 -8.08
CA PHE A 239 -14.26 -11.17 -6.93
C PHE A 239 -14.69 -12.58 -6.52
N VAL A 240 -13.72 -13.50 -6.40
CA VAL A 240 -13.94 -14.88 -5.99
C VAL A 240 -12.95 -15.26 -4.90
N PHE A 241 -13.45 -15.55 -3.70
CA PHE A 241 -12.61 -15.96 -2.58
C PHE A 241 -13.35 -16.94 -1.67
N LEU A 242 -12.76 -18.09 -1.36
CA LEU A 242 -13.32 -19.13 -0.50
C LEU A 242 -14.81 -19.42 -0.80
N LYS A 243 -15.15 -19.63 -2.07
CA LYS A 243 -16.51 -19.83 -2.60
C LYS A 243 -17.41 -18.58 -2.57
N ASN A 244 -17.02 -17.47 -2.00
CA ASN A 244 -17.76 -16.21 -2.18
C ASN A 244 -17.58 -15.70 -3.61
N LYS A 245 -18.65 -15.19 -4.19
CA LYS A 245 -18.61 -14.58 -5.53
C LYS A 245 -19.41 -13.28 -5.54
N ILE A 246 -18.73 -12.19 -5.82
CA ILE A 246 -19.29 -10.84 -5.90
C ILE A 246 -18.93 -10.23 -7.23
N VAL A 247 -19.89 -9.60 -7.88
CA VAL A 247 -19.71 -8.88 -9.13
C VAL A 247 -20.04 -7.41 -8.90
N THR A 248 -19.14 -6.53 -9.34
CA THR A 248 -19.36 -5.08 -9.31
C THR A 248 -19.28 -4.51 -10.72
N ASP A 249 -20.12 -3.53 -11.01
CA ASP A 249 -20.13 -2.78 -12.28
C ASP A 249 -20.12 -1.28 -11.97
N PHE A 250 -19.04 -0.60 -12.32
CA PHE A 250 -18.86 0.83 -12.15
C PHE A 250 -18.88 1.50 -13.52
N ASN A 251 -19.68 2.54 -13.66
CA ASN A 251 -19.77 3.35 -14.87
C ASN A 251 -19.49 4.80 -14.52
N ALA A 252 -18.42 5.36 -15.07
CA ALA A 252 -18.05 6.75 -14.90
C ALA A 252 -18.21 7.52 -16.21
N ARG A 253 -18.73 8.75 -16.11
CA ARG A 253 -18.64 9.77 -17.11
C ARG A 253 -17.82 10.92 -16.59
N ILE A 254 -16.86 11.35 -17.39
CA ILE A 254 -15.87 12.35 -17.04
C ILE A 254 -16.01 13.49 -18.04
N ARG A 255 -16.25 14.69 -17.54
CA ARG A 255 -16.24 15.93 -18.31
C ARG A 255 -15.10 16.79 -17.81
N TYR A 256 -14.26 17.26 -18.71
CA TYR A 256 -13.13 18.11 -18.39
C TYR A 256 -13.54 19.58 -18.52
N ASP A 257 -13.55 20.31 -17.42
CA ASP A 257 -13.89 21.75 -17.39
C ASP A 257 -12.65 22.62 -17.62
N VAL A 258 -11.49 22.18 -17.10
CA VAL A 258 -10.19 22.82 -17.28
C VAL A 258 -9.21 21.77 -17.73
N LEU A 259 -8.44 22.06 -18.75
CA LEU A 259 -7.45 21.14 -19.29
C LEU A 259 -6.24 21.93 -19.81
N GLU A 260 -5.16 21.91 -19.05
CA GLU A 260 -3.95 22.67 -19.33
C GLU A 260 -2.78 21.74 -19.66
N PRO A 261 -1.98 22.05 -20.69
CA PRO A 261 -0.79 21.26 -20.99
C PRO A 261 0.26 21.41 -19.89
N PHE A 262 1.10 20.39 -19.74
CA PHE A 262 2.31 20.50 -18.96
C PHE A 262 3.32 21.36 -19.74
N ILE A 263 3.32 22.64 -19.45
CA ILE A 263 4.33 23.53 -19.97
C ILE A 263 5.56 23.36 -19.08
N VAL A 264 6.61 22.77 -19.61
CA VAL A 264 7.97 22.87 -19.05
C VAL A 264 8.42 24.32 -19.30
N THR A 265 7.75 25.28 -18.67
CA THR A 265 8.31 26.61 -18.58
C THR A 265 9.44 26.56 -17.57
N ASN A 266 10.54 27.23 -17.90
CA ASN A 266 11.63 27.53 -16.94
C ASN A 266 11.13 28.24 -15.65
N THR A 267 9.87 28.64 -15.58
CA THR A 267 9.20 29.15 -14.40
C THR A 267 8.86 28.07 -13.37
N PHE A 268 8.81 26.78 -13.75
CA PHE A 268 8.94 25.67 -12.82
C PHE A 268 10.41 25.40 -12.46
N LEU A 269 11.38 26.00 -13.12
CA LEU A 269 12.72 26.16 -12.58
C LEU A 269 12.60 27.19 -11.46
N TRP A 270 12.14 26.69 -10.38
CA TRP A 270 12.13 27.07 -9.02
C TRP A 270 13.11 28.23 -8.79
N ASN A 271 12.56 29.42 -8.62
CA ASN A 271 13.33 30.50 -8.08
C ASN A 271 13.91 29.99 -6.75
N LYS A 272 15.21 29.65 -6.71
CA LYS A 272 15.88 28.99 -5.57
C LYS A 272 15.68 29.73 -4.23
N ARG A 273 15.11 30.94 -4.27
CA ARG A 273 14.86 31.81 -3.12
C ARG A 273 13.40 31.86 -2.66
N ASP A 274 12.47 31.18 -3.36
CA ASP A 274 11.08 31.16 -2.93
C ASP A 274 10.90 30.15 -1.80
N PRO A 275 10.55 30.58 -0.57
CA PRO A 275 10.30 29.69 0.55
C PRO A 275 9.12 28.75 0.30
N ASP A 276 8.19 29.13 -0.55
CA ASP A 276 6.96 28.39 -0.83
C ASP A 276 7.09 27.41 -2.00
N LYS A 277 8.29 27.25 -2.57
CA LYS A 277 8.49 26.37 -3.73
C LYS A 277 8.07 24.92 -3.51
N TYR A 278 7.98 24.47 -2.27
CA TYR A 278 7.56 23.11 -1.89
C TYR A 278 6.08 23.03 -1.54
N ASP A 279 5.42 24.17 -1.40
CA ASP A 279 3.97 24.24 -1.13
C ASP A 279 3.18 24.19 -2.44
N LEU A 280 2.59 23.06 -2.71
CA LEU A 280 1.80 22.81 -3.91
C LEU A 280 0.38 23.38 -3.82
N SER A 281 -0.05 23.88 -2.67
CA SER A 281 -1.38 24.46 -2.47
C SER A 281 -1.62 25.70 -3.35
N TYR A 282 -0.61 26.54 -3.49
CA TYR A 282 -0.69 27.77 -4.28
C TYR A 282 -0.65 27.50 -5.78
N SER A 283 0.19 26.55 -6.21
CA SER A 283 0.30 26.21 -7.63
C SER A 283 -0.95 25.54 -8.17
N ASN A 284 -1.72 24.88 -7.31
CA ASN A 284 -2.92 24.14 -7.68
C ASN A 284 -4.17 25.01 -7.73
N ARG A 285 -4.18 26.20 -7.13
CA ARG A 285 -5.41 26.97 -6.89
C ARG A 285 -6.54 26.06 -6.36
N LEU A 286 -6.19 25.06 -5.58
CA LEU A 286 -7.15 24.20 -4.93
C LEU A 286 -7.95 25.06 -3.96
N LYS A 287 -8.99 25.69 -4.46
CA LYS A 287 -10.01 26.30 -3.62
C LYS A 287 -10.65 25.14 -2.86
N LEU A 288 -10.21 24.94 -1.65
CA LEU A 288 -10.88 24.08 -0.68
C LEU A 288 -12.22 24.72 -0.35
N ASP A 289 -13.16 24.46 -1.22
CA ASP A 289 -14.53 24.91 -1.04
C ASP A 289 -15.18 24.09 0.09
N THR A 290 -15.76 24.77 1.04
CA THR A 290 -16.38 24.21 2.24
C THR A 290 -17.83 23.78 2.00
N THR A 291 -18.29 23.65 0.74
CA THR A 291 -19.67 23.25 0.45
C THR A 291 -19.99 21.89 1.03
N LYS A 292 -21.14 21.79 1.65
CA LYS A 292 -21.66 20.53 2.21
C LYS A 292 -21.97 19.55 1.10
N VAL A 293 -21.63 18.28 1.32
CA VAL A 293 -22.01 17.17 0.44
C VAL A 293 -23.53 16.98 0.53
N THR A 294 -24.19 16.90 -0.61
CA THR A 294 -25.64 16.62 -0.67
C THR A 294 -25.82 15.10 -0.62
N TYR A 295 -26.56 14.62 0.37
CA TYR A 295 -26.90 13.21 0.50
C TYR A 295 -28.36 12.98 0.11
N GLY A 296 -28.61 11.94 -0.69
CA GLY A 296 -29.95 11.53 -1.08
C GLY A 296 -30.15 11.38 -2.58
N ALA A 297 -31.20 10.64 -2.95
CA ALA A 297 -31.51 10.30 -4.33
C ALA A 297 -32.06 11.50 -5.12
N ASP A 298 -32.65 12.50 -4.45
CA ASP A 298 -33.32 13.62 -5.12
C ASP A 298 -32.38 14.50 -5.94
N TYR A 299 -31.17 14.70 -5.45
CA TYR A 299 -30.16 15.42 -6.21
C TYR A 299 -29.96 14.80 -7.60
N PHE A 300 -29.88 13.47 -7.66
CA PHE A 300 -29.58 12.75 -8.89
C PHE A 300 -30.77 12.73 -9.87
N LYS A 301 -32.01 12.89 -9.41
CA LYS A 301 -33.18 12.96 -10.32
C LYS A 301 -32.98 14.04 -11.39
N ASN A 302 -32.39 15.18 -11.00
CA ASN A 302 -32.21 16.36 -11.86
C ASN A 302 -30.82 16.45 -12.49
N HIS A 303 -29.81 15.71 -11.96
CA HIS A 303 -28.41 15.86 -12.36
C HIS A 303 -27.81 14.62 -13.04
N ARG A 304 -28.64 13.63 -13.39
CA ARG A 304 -28.16 12.45 -14.12
C ARG A 304 -27.80 12.79 -15.56
N PRO A 305 -26.56 12.50 -16.01
CA PRO A 305 -26.17 12.75 -17.40
C PRO A 305 -26.80 11.74 -18.39
N TYR A 306 -27.42 10.67 -17.91
CA TYR A 306 -28.17 9.67 -18.69
C TYR A 306 -29.24 8.99 -17.85
N PRO A 307 -30.36 8.57 -18.46
CA PRO A 307 -31.49 7.97 -17.75
C PRO A 307 -31.14 6.64 -17.11
N LEU A 308 -31.93 6.24 -16.12
CA LEU A 308 -31.87 4.92 -15.52
C LEU A 308 -32.30 3.86 -16.55
N GLN A 309 -31.62 2.72 -16.51
CA GLN A 309 -31.99 1.52 -17.29
C GLN A 309 -32.71 0.52 -16.39
N SER A 310 -33.36 -0.48 -16.99
CA SER A 310 -34.08 -1.53 -16.22
C SER A 310 -33.21 -2.25 -15.19
N ARG A 311 -31.90 -2.39 -15.49
CA ARG A 311 -30.92 -2.94 -14.55
C ARG A 311 -30.62 -2.05 -13.33
N ASP A 312 -30.99 -0.78 -13.39
CA ASP A 312 -30.77 0.21 -12.33
C ASP A 312 -31.99 0.30 -11.39
N SER A 313 -32.88 -0.71 -11.39
CA SER A 313 -34.13 -0.75 -10.60
C SER A 313 -33.93 -0.46 -9.11
N LEU A 314 -32.80 -0.84 -8.54
CA LEU A 314 -32.45 -0.55 -7.15
C LEU A 314 -32.28 0.94 -6.83
N LEU A 315 -32.03 1.78 -7.84
CA LEU A 315 -31.94 3.23 -7.70
C LEU A 315 -33.29 3.92 -7.84
N VAL A 316 -34.30 3.20 -8.34
CA VAL A 316 -35.66 3.72 -8.52
C VAL A 316 -36.52 3.52 -7.27
N THR A 317 -36.30 2.42 -6.58
CA THR A 317 -37.00 2.13 -5.35
C THR A 317 -36.44 2.98 -4.21
N GLU A 318 -37.16 4.02 -3.82
CA GLU A 318 -36.92 4.78 -2.60
C GLU A 318 -37.19 3.86 -1.40
N LYS A 319 -36.22 3.01 -1.05
CA LYS A 319 -36.25 2.34 0.24
C LYS A 319 -35.63 3.23 1.27
N THR A 320 -36.46 3.84 2.09
CA THR A 320 -36.03 4.31 3.40
C THR A 320 -35.47 3.13 4.20
N PRO A 321 -34.56 3.34 5.14
CA PRO A 321 -33.91 2.27 5.89
C PRO A 321 -34.83 1.35 6.70
N ASN A 322 -36.13 1.59 6.69
CA ASN A 322 -37.16 0.89 7.51
C ASN A 322 -38.10 -0.01 6.74
N ASP A 323 -37.97 -0.17 5.42
CA ASP A 323 -38.89 -1.02 4.67
C ASP A 323 -38.36 -2.43 4.51
N GLU A 324 -39.23 -3.41 4.77
CA GLU A 324 -38.96 -4.85 4.72
C GLU A 324 -38.51 -5.36 3.34
N PRO A 325 -37.74 -6.46 3.27
CA PRO A 325 -37.14 -6.95 2.05
C PRO A 325 -38.16 -7.48 1.06
N VAL A 326 -38.14 -6.98 -0.17
CA VAL A 326 -38.85 -7.57 -1.31
C VAL A 326 -38.18 -8.89 -1.70
N ASP A 327 -39.01 -9.89 -1.91
CA ASP A 327 -38.67 -11.25 -2.31
C ASP A 327 -37.61 -11.32 -3.42
N THR A 328 -36.56 -12.02 -3.12
CA THR A 328 -35.36 -12.10 -3.89
C THR A 328 -35.13 -13.50 -4.41
N ILE A 329 -34.59 -13.58 -5.57
CA ILE A 329 -34.01 -14.79 -6.17
C ILE A 329 -33.31 -15.60 -5.08
N SER A 330 -33.75 -16.82 -4.85
CA SER A 330 -33.17 -17.74 -3.88
C SER A 330 -31.72 -18.00 -4.19
N ILE A 331 -30.83 -17.43 -3.39
CA ILE A 331 -29.41 -17.73 -3.40
C ILE A 331 -29.23 -18.91 -2.47
N GLU A 332 -28.69 -19.99 -3.00
CA GLU A 332 -28.28 -21.14 -2.18
C GLU A 332 -27.25 -20.67 -1.14
N SER A 333 -27.74 -20.47 0.08
CA SER A 333 -26.85 -20.31 1.24
C SER A 333 -26.50 -21.71 1.74
N GLU A 334 -25.30 -22.17 1.47
CA GLU A 334 -24.73 -23.29 2.22
C GLU A 334 -24.68 -22.90 3.69
N LYS A 335 -25.61 -23.40 4.48
CA LYS A 335 -25.55 -23.30 5.94
C LYS A 335 -24.42 -24.18 6.43
N VAL A 336 -23.27 -23.59 6.64
CA VAL A 336 -22.22 -24.17 7.47
C VAL A 336 -22.44 -23.66 8.90
N GLY A 337 -23.13 -24.41 9.64
CA GLY A 337 -23.33 -24.72 11.00
C GLY A 337 -23.18 -23.70 12.13
N PHE A 338 -23.77 -23.88 13.20
CA PHE A 338 -23.54 -23.71 14.62
C PHE A 338 -23.54 -22.31 15.28
N ILE A 339 -23.33 -21.19 14.63
CA ILE A 339 -23.28 -19.87 15.28
C ILE A 339 -24.40 -19.00 14.72
N SER A 340 -25.23 -18.39 15.60
CA SER A 340 -26.24 -17.45 15.13
C SER A 340 -25.57 -16.25 14.45
N ASP A 341 -26.19 -15.73 13.39
CA ASP A 341 -25.66 -14.63 12.56
C ASP A 341 -25.28 -13.38 13.39
N SER A 342 -25.93 -13.12 14.51
CA SER A 342 -25.59 -12.02 15.42
C SER A 342 -24.30 -12.26 16.20
N MET A 343 -24.01 -13.50 16.61
CA MET A 343 -22.72 -13.87 17.19
C MET A 343 -21.60 -13.83 16.15
N GLU A 344 -21.89 -14.23 14.93
CA GLU A 344 -20.96 -14.14 13.80
C GLU A 344 -20.56 -12.68 13.54
N ASP A 345 -21.52 -11.75 13.53
CA ASP A 345 -21.25 -10.32 13.40
C ASP A 345 -20.40 -9.77 14.54
N ALA A 346 -20.71 -10.17 15.77
CA ALA A 346 -19.96 -9.73 16.95
C ALA A 346 -18.49 -10.22 16.93
N LEU A 347 -18.24 -11.44 16.43
CA LEU A 347 -16.92 -12.07 16.48
C LEU A 347 -16.03 -11.74 15.28
N LEU A 348 -16.60 -11.59 14.09
CA LEU A 348 -15.84 -11.51 12.82
C LEU A 348 -15.88 -10.13 12.16
N SER A 349 -16.75 -9.23 12.58
CA SER A 349 -16.83 -7.88 12.02
C SER A 349 -16.14 -6.84 12.91
N SER A 350 -15.49 -5.88 12.27
CA SER A 350 -15.00 -4.70 12.98
C SER A 350 -16.17 -3.79 13.33
N HIS A 351 -16.25 -3.39 14.58
CA HIS A 351 -17.27 -2.46 15.04
C HIS A 351 -16.71 -1.05 15.15
N ARG A 352 -17.47 -0.10 14.63
CA ARG A 352 -17.17 1.31 14.73
C ARG A 352 -18.27 2.01 15.53
N ILE A 353 -17.89 2.48 16.71
CA ILE A 353 -18.78 3.25 17.58
C ILE A 353 -18.48 4.72 17.35
N GLY A 354 -19.45 5.45 16.80
CA GLY A 354 -19.34 6.89 16.60
C GLY A 354 -19.41 7.62 17.95
N LEU A 355 -18.40 8.40 18.26
CA LEU A 355 -18.34 9.29 19.42
C LEU A 355 -18.69 10.69 18.95
N SER A 356 -19.98 10.98 18.74
CA SER A 356 -20.41 12.23 18.12
C SER A 356 -19.95 12.34 16.64
N THR A 357 -20.14 13.49 16.01
CA THR A 357 -19.64 13.80 14.67
C THR A 357 -18.11 13.98 14.59
N LYS A 358 -17.43 13.99 15.74
CA LYS A 358 -16.01 14.36 15.88
C LYS A 358 -15.07 13.18 16.11
N GLY A 359 -15.58 11.99 16.36
CA GLY A 359 -14.69 10.88 16.65
C GLY A 359 -15.30 9.51 16.44
N ASP A 360 -14.44 8.49 16.43
CA ASP A 360 -14.81 7.09 16.33
C ASP A 360 -13.91 6.20 17.18
N LEU A 361 -14.54 5.20 17.78
CA LEU A 361 -13.87 4.08 18.44
C LEU A 361 -13.97 2.86 17.55
N ARG A 362 -12.84 2.32 17.13
CA ARG A 362 -12.76 1.11 16.31
C ARG A 362 -12.37 -0.08 17.17
N ILE A 363 -13.22 -1.08 17.16
CA ILE A 363 -13.02 -2.37 17.79
C ILE A 363 -12.77 -3.37 16.68
N PRO A 364 -11.61 -4.04 16.63
CA PRO A 364 -11.35 -5.05 15.62
C PRO A 364 -12.23 -6.28 15.84
N PRO A 365 -12.37 -7.14 14.82
CA PRO A 365 -13.04 -8.42 14.99
C PRO A 365 -12.32 -9.27 16.06
N VAL A 366 -13.09 -10.04 16.82
CA VAL A 366 -12.54 -10.86 17.93
C VAL A 366 -11.84 -12.12 17.43
N LEU A 367 -12.22 -12.65 16.26
CA LEU A 367 -11.64 -13.87 15.68
C LEU A 367 -11.12 -13.60 14.26
N THR A 368 -9.96 -12.98 14.14
CA THR A 368 -9.28 -12.83 12.85
C THR A 368 -7.91 -13.50 12.89
N PRO A 369 -7.41 -13.99 11.74
CA PRO A 369 -6.06 -14.52 11.66
C PRO A 369 -4.99 -13.55 12.13
N SER A 370 -5.20 -12.23 11.99
CA SER A 370 -4.29 -11.18 12.46
C SER A 370 -4.17 -11.11 13.99
N MET A 371 -5.07 -11.75 14.74
CA MET A 371 -4.95 -11.85 16.18
C MET A 371 -3.94 -12.90 16.64
N PHE A 372 -3.61 -13.85 15.77
CA PHE A 372 -2.74 -14.97 16.12
C PHE A 372 -1.34 -14.71 15.56
N GLN A 373 -0.34 -14.82 16.42
CA GLN A 373 1.07 -14.82 16.04
C GLN A 373 1.74 -16.06 16.60
N TRP A 374 2.74 -16.54 15.90
CA TRP A 374 3.56 -17.62 16.39
C TRP A 374 5.04 -17.30 16.20
N SER A 375 5.83 -17.55 17.21
CA SER A 375 7.29 -17.54 17.13
C SER A 375 7.89 -18.67 17.93
N LYS A 376 9.06 -19.14 17.54
CA LYS A 376 9.78 -20.22 18.26
C LYS A 376 9.96 -19.87 19.75
N ARG A 377 10.17 -18.61 20.04
CA ARG A 377 10.40 -18.10 21.39
C ARG A 377 9.12 -17.92 22.20
N LYS A 378 8.16 -17.17 21.69
CA LYS A 378 6.92 -16.81 22.41
C LYS A 378 5.83 -17.86 22.32
N GLY A 379 5.99 -18.83 21.41
CA GLY A 379 4.94 -19.76 21.07
C GLY A 379 3.78 -19.05 20.37
N LEU A 380 2.58 -19.55 20.57
CA LEU A 380 1.36 -18.90 20.13
C LEU A 380 1.13 -17.63 20.96
N SER A 381 0.74 -16.56 20.33
CA SER A 381 0.38 -15.29 20.95
C SER A 381 -0.97 -14.83 20.41
N LEU A 382 -1.83 -14.35 21.29
CA LEU A 382 -3.07 -13.66 20.95
C LEU A 382 -2.89 -12.17 21.15
N GLN A 383 -3.41 -11.37 20.21
CA GLN A 383 -3.37 -9.90 20.32
C GLN A 383 -4.62 -9.25 19.78
N THR A 384 -4.94 -8.09 20.30
CA THR A 384 -6.01 -7.21 19.82
C THR A 384 -5.62 -5.75 19.95
N LYS A 385 -6.26 -4.88 19.17
CA LYS A 385 -6.03 -3.43 19.21
C LYS A 385 -7.35 -2.67 19.21
N LEU A 386 -7.52 -1.75 20.12
CA LEU A 386 -8.61 -0.78 20.15
C LEU A 386 -8.06 0.55 19.69
N ARG A 387 -8.73 1.24 18.78
CA ARG A 387 -8.28 2.55 18.28
C ARG A 387 -9.37 3.58 18.47
N LEU A 388 -9.03 4.65 19.16
CA LEU A 388 -9.82 5.84 19.35
C LEU A 388 -9.24 6.97 18.51
N THR A 389 -10.08 7.59 17.68
CA THR A 389 -9.73 8.81 16.95
C THR A 389 -10.76 9.88 17.30
N TYR A 390 -10.33 11.05 17.75
CA TYR A 390 -11.22 12.12 18.16
C TYR A 390 -10.67 13.49 17.75
N GLU A 391 -11.48 14.30 17.05
CA GLU A 391 -11.13 15.65 16.62
C GLU A 391 -11.67 16.66 17.68
N THR A 392 -10.78 17.20 18.50
CA THR A 392 -11.15 18.17 19.54
C THR A 392 -11.54 19.52 18.96
N HIS A 393 -10.73 20.01 18.03
CA HIS A 393 -10.96 21.22 17.25
C HIS A 393 -10.63 20.90 15.78
N LYS A 394 -11.00 21.77 14.85
CA LYS A 394 -10.73 21.56 13.43
C LYS A 394 -9.25 21.28 13.19
N TYR A 395 -8.95 20.07 12.69
CA TYR A 395 -7.59 19.52 12.45
C TYR A 395 -6.75 19.20 13.69
N HIS A 396 -7.27 19.41 14.93
CA HIS A 396 -6.62 18.96 16.14
C HIS A 396 -7.08 17.54 16.49
N LEU A 397 -6.22 16.57 16.27
CA LEU A 397 -6.55 15.16 16.34
C LEU A 397 -5.93 14.49 17.56
N LEU A 398 -6.76 13.83 18.35
CA LEU A 398 -6.37 12.86 19.36
C LEU A 398 -6.49 11.46 18.77
N ASP A 399 -5.38 10.74 18.69
CA ASP A 399 -5.33 9.34 18.29
C ASP A 399 -4.76 8.53 19.44
N ALA A 400 -5.54 7.56 19.94
CA ALA A 400 -5.12 6.67 21.00
C ALA A 400 -5.36 5.23 20.57
N THR A 401 -4.37 4.38 20.74
CA THR A 401 -4.46 2.97 20.38
C THR A 401 -4.04 2.11 21.55
N LEU A 402 -4.93 1.26 22.03
CA LEU A 402 -4.60 0.25 23.04
C LEU A 402 -4.37 -1.08 22.31
N ARG A 403 -3.14 -1.57 22.37
CA ARG A 403 -2.77 -2.91 21.90
C ARG A 403 -2.57 -3.79 23.13
N MET A 404 -3.15 -4.97 23.14
CA MET A 404 -3.00 -5.92 24.23
C MET A 404 -2.95 -7.34 23.70
N GLY A 405 -2.29 -8.23 24.44
CA GLY A 405 -2.21 -9.62 24.04
C GLY A 405 -1.61 -10.51 25.12
N TYR A 406 -1.55 -11.80 24.81
CA TYR A 406 -1.06 -12.83 25.70
C TYR A 406 -0.15 -13.81 24.98
N ASN A 407 1.04 -14.01 25.48
CA ASN A 407 2.00 -15.00 25.01
C ASN A 407 1.83 -16.29 25.82
N PHE A 408 1.41 -17.38 25.18
CA PHE A 408 1.11 -18.63 25.90
C PHE A 408 2.35 -19.33 26.43
N LYS A 409 3.45 -19.36 25.67
CA LYS A 409 4.69 -20.03 26.10
C LYS A 409 5.36 -19.28 27.27
N GLU A 410 5.40 -17.96 27.22
CA GLU A 410 5.97 -17.10 28.25
C GLU A 410 4.98 -16.84 29.40
N LYS A 411 3.72 -17.27 29.29
CA LYS A 411 2.64 -17.01 30.25
C LYS A 411 2.55 -15.54 30.64
N GLN A 412 2.67 -14.66 29.65
CA GLN A 412 2.76 -13.22 29.90
C GLN A 412 1.68 -12.44 29.15
N PHE A 413 1.00 -11.56 29.89
CA PHE A 413 0.19 -10.49 29.34
C PHE A 413 1.07 -9.30 28.99
N TYR A 414 0.90 -8.77 27.78
CA TYR A 414 1.56 -7.57 27.31
C TYR A 414 0.55 -6.56 26.79
N TRP A 415 0.91 -5.30 26.89
CA TRP A 415 0.10 -4.20 26.40
C TRP A 415 0.97 -3.02 25.99
N ARG A 416 0.43 -2.21 25.10
CA ARG A 416 1.07 -0.98 24.61
C ARG A 416 -0.03 0.05 24.34
N PHE A 417 0.14 1.24 24.89
CA PHE A 417 -0.83 2.33 24.79
C PHE A 417 -0.18 3.61 24.28
N PRO A 418 0.00 3.79 22.95
CA PRO A 418 0.38 5.06 22.35
C PRO A 418 -0.82 6.00 22.29
N VAL A 419 -0.59 7.25 22.66
CA VAL A 419 -1.52 8.38 22.57
C VAL A 419 -0.81 9.53 21.89
N SER A 420 -1.40 10.09 20.85
CA SER A 420 -0.84 11.23 20.11
C SER A 420 -1.87 12.33 20.03
N TYR A 421 -1.48 13.56 20.33
CA TYR A 421 -2.30 14.73 20.16
C TYR A 421 -1.62 15.74 19.26
N THR A 422 -2.30 16.11 18.16
CA THR A 422 -1.84 17.15 17.23
C THR A 422 -2.38 18.49 17.68
N PHE A 423 -1.48 19.41 18.08
CA PHE A 423 -1.86 20.73 18.63
C PHE A 423 -1.51 21.90 17.70
N ILE A 424 -0.56 21.73 16.78
CA ILE A 424 -0.24 22.69 15.72
C ILE A 424 -0.17 21.96 14.38
N PRO A 425 -1.29 21.84 13.64
CA PRO A 425 -1.34 21.10 12.39
C PRO A 425 -0.43 21.64 11.28
N ASP A 426 -0.22 22.96 11.23
CA ASP A 426 0.61 23.64 10.22
C ASP A 426 2.10 23.25 10.31
N TYR A 427 2.59 23.09 11.53
CA TYR A 427 3.97 22.71 11.82
C TYR A 427 4.09 21.23 12.24
N LEU A 428 3.07 20.43 11.98
CA LEU A 428 2.98 19.04 12.42
C LEU A 428 3.28 18.85 13.90
N GLY A 429 2.97 19.87 14.73
CA GLY A 429 3.21 19.86 16.17
C GLY A 429 2.38 18.80 16.86
N LYS A 430 3.04 17.85 17.55
CA LYS A 430 2.43 16.72 18.23
C LYS A 430 3.06 16.47 19.58
N VAL A 431 2.22 16.11 20.53
CA VAL A 431 2.64 15.45 21.75
C VAL A 431 2.34 13.97 21.62
N HIS A 432 3.31 13.12 21.92
CA HIS A 432 3.16 11.68 21.90
C HIS A 432 3.54 11.11 23.27
N PHE A 433 2.61 10.39 23.85
CA PHE A 433 2.79 9.64 25.08
C PHE A 433 2.61 8.16 24.77
N GLU A 434 3.52 7.33 25.22
CA GLU A 434 3.42 5.89 25.05
C GLU A 434 3.86 5.19 26.33
N MET A 435 3.08 4.22 26.77
CA MET A 435 3.42 3.31 27.83
C MET A 435 3.12 1.88 27.45
N GLY A 436 3.88 0.96 28.00
CA GLY A 436 3.67 -0.45 27.72
C GLY A 436 4.59 -1.36 28.51
N ASN A 437 4.35 -2.64 28.34
CA ASN A 437 5.21 -3.69 28.88
C ASN A 437 5.53 -4.72 27.80
N GLY A 438 6.56 -5.49 28.00
CA GLY A 438 6.93 -6.61 27.13
C GLY A 438 8.19 -7.30 27.65
N ASN A 439 8.42 -8.52 27.18
CA ASN A 439 9.68 -9.20 27.46
C ASN A 439 10.70 -8.75 26.42
N ARG A 440 11.86 -8.33 26.89
CA ARG A 440 13.04 -8.13 26.05
C ARG A 440 14.01 -9.28 26.26
N THR A 441 14.48 -9.84 25.16
CA THR A 441 15.64 -10.72 25.19
C THR A 441 16.87 -9.85 25.18
N TYR A 442 17.80 -10.19 26.03
CA TYR A 442 19.13 -9.62 26.01
C TYR A 442 20.16 -10.70 25.73
N SER A 443 21.39 -10.34 25.55
CA SER A 443 22.46 -11.28 25.32
C SER A 443 22.58 -12.28 26.46
N SER A 444 22.85 -13.47 26.11
CA SER A 444 23.21 -14.52 27.05
C SER A 444 24.63 -14.40 27.62
N LEU A 445 25.38 -13.33 27.29
CA LEU A 445 26.78 -13.20 27.77
C LEU A 445 26.88 -13.33 29.30
N GLN A 446 26.00 -12.65 30.04
CA GLN A 446 25.98 -12.81 31.49
C GLN A 446 25.57 -14.21 31.92
N ALA A 447 24.59 -14.81 31.26
CA ALA A 447 24.22 -16.19 31.48
C ALA A 447 25.37 -17.15 31.12
N ASP A 448 26.09 -16.89 30.04
CA ASP A 448 27.26 -17.67 29.63
C ASP A 448 28.45 -17.48 30.56
N GLU A 449 28.63 -16.31 31.16
CA GLU A 449 29.63 -16.09 32.21
C GLU A 449 29.29 -16.89 33.47
N VAL A 450 28.04 -16.87 33.88
CA VAL A 450 27.56 -17.67 35.00
C VAL A 450 27.72 -19.17 34.71
N ARG A 451 27.37 -19.62 33.49
CA ARG A 451 27.61 -21.03 33.06
C ARG A 451 29.08 -21.41 33.11
N ARG A 452 29.97 -20.49 32.64
CA ARG A 452 31.43 -20.75 32.72
C ARG A 452 31.94 -20.80 34.13
N ALA A 453 31.46 -19.93 35.00
CA ALA A 453 31.82 -19.94 36.44
C ALA A 453 31.33 -21.22 37.12
N LEU A 454 30.18 -21.77 36.75
CA LEU A 454 29.64 -23.04 37.24
C LEU A 454 30.34 -24.28 36.66
N SER A 455 30.98 -24.18 35.49
CA SER A 455 31.63 -25.35 34.85
C SER A 455 32.82 -25.93 35.64
N GLY A 456 33.37 -25.18 36.62
CA GLY A 456 34.43 -25.62 37.49
C GLY A 456 33.95 -26.42 38.77
N ILE A 457 32.65 -26.65 38.90
CA ILE A 457 32.07 -27.27 40.11
C ILE A 457 31.77 -28.77 39.82
N SER A 458 32.02 -29.64 40.80
CA SER A 458 31.89 -31.08 40.66
C SER A 458 30.48 -31.61 40.32
N ASN A 459 29.42 -30.81 40.46
CA ASN A 459 28.03 -31.15 40.10
C ASN A 459 27.50 -30.35 38.95
N TYR A 460 28.34 -30.04 37.97
CA TYR A 460 28.01 -29.19 36.81
C TYR A 460 26.71 -29.58 36.09
N ASP A 461 26.50 -30.85 35.80
CA ASP A 461 25.32 -31.31 35.03
C ASP A 461 24.02 -31.08 35.78
N SER A 462 23.97 -31.28 37.09
CA SER A 462 22.80 -31.03 37.93
C SER A 462 22.55 -29.55 38.07
N LEU A 463 23.61 -28.74 38.24
CA LEU A 463 23.52 -27.32 38.33
C LEU A 463 23.08 -26.68 36.98
N MET A 464 23.59 -27.21 35.88
CA MET A 464 23.18 -26.77 34.55
C MET A 464 21.75 -27.15 34.22
N HIS A 465 21.28 -28.30 34.69
CA HIS A 465 19.87 -28.68 34.56
C HIS A 465 18.96 -27.69 35.28
N VAL A 466 19.30 -27.33 36.54
CA VAL A 466 18.57 -26.30 37.34
C VAL A 466 18.70 -24.93 36.68
N PHE A 467 19.90 -24.53 36.24
CA PHE A 467 20.13 -23.26 35.56
C PHE A 467 19.32 -23.11 34.29
N ASN A 468 19.24 -24.17 33.48
CA ASN A 468 18.48 -24.16 32.23
C ASN A 468 16.95 -24.15 32.42
N GLN A 469 16.47 -24.47 33.62
CA GLN A 469 15.05 -24.32 33.98
C GLN A 469 14.63 -22.86 34.14
N TYR A 470 15.59 -21.95 34.40
CA TYR A 470 15.33 -20.54 34.63
C TYR A 470 15.61 -19.68 33.38
N SER A 471 14.81 -18.65 33.22
CA SER A 471 14.93 -17.71 32.09
C SER A 471 15.73 -16.49 32.49
N PHE A 472 17.01 -16.67 32.84
CA PHE A 472 17.90 -15.57 33.20
C PHE A 472 18.20 -14.62 32.02
N ASP A 473 17.86 -15.03 30.82
CA ASP A 473 18.02 -14.25 29.58
C ASP A 473 16.87 -13.27 29.34
N TYR A 474 15.91 -13.15 30.25
CA TYR A 474 14.73 -12.34 30.02
C TYR A 474 14.47 -11.35 31.16
N TYR A 475 14.29 -10.07 30.75
CA TYR A 475 13.76 -9.02 31.59
C TYR A 475 12.37 -8.62 31.12
N ARG A 476 11.44 -8.42 32.05
CA ARG A 476 10.19 -7.71 31.78
C ARG A 476 10.51 -6.24 31.73
N ASP A 477 10.15 -5.58 30.64
CA ASP A 477 10.40 -4.17 30.45
C ASP A 477 9.08 -3.40 30.52
N PHE A 478 8.90 -2.64 31.58
CA PHE A 478 7.89 -1.59 31.62
C PHE A 478 8.55 -0.30 31.17
N TYR A 479 7.95 0.37 30.17
CA TYR A 479 8.49 1.61 29.64
C TYR A 479 7.43 2.69 29.53
N THR A 480 7.88 3.94 29.63
CA THR A 480 7.09 5.14 29.38
C THR A 480 7.91 6.08 28.51
N LYS A 481 7.31 6.57 27.44
CA LYS A 481 7.91 7.53 26.53
C LYS A 481 7.03 8.77 26.45
N PHE A 482 7.63 9.92 26.58
CA PHE A 482 6.99 11.20 26.37
C PHE A 482 7.80 11.97 25.32
N ASN A 483 7.18 12.34 24.22
CA ASN A 483 7.83 13.01 23.10
C ASN A 483 7.02 14.24 22.70
N PHE A 484 7.71 15.32 22.45
CA PHE A 484 7.21 16.52 21.81
C PHE A 484 7.87 16.62 20.44
N SER A 485 7.08 16.71 19.39
CA SER A 485 7.54 16.75 18.00
C SER A 485 7.01 17.98 17.30
N ILE A 486 7.86 18.68 16.55
CA ILE A 486 7.49 19.83 15.73
C ILE A 486 8.35 19.88 14.48
N GLU A 487 7.82 20.45 13.41
CA GLU A 487 8.52 20.70 12.17
C GLU A 487 8.78 22.21 11.99
N PRO A 488 9.89 22.74 12.52
CA PRO A 488 10.18 24.17 12.42
C PRO A 488 10.44 24.63 10.99
N PHE A 489 11.03 23.77 10.16
CA PHE A 489 11.29 24.04 8.76
C PHE A 489 10.79 22.87 7.91
N ASN A 490 10.40 23.16 6.67
CA ASN A 490 9.87 22.14 5.77
C ASN A 490 10.83 20.96 5.62
N GLY A 491 10.35 19.76 5.96
CA GLY A 491 11.13 18.53 5.91
C GLY A 491 12.08 18.31 7.11
N VAL A 492 12.15 19.22 8.06
CA VAL A 492 12.97 19.07 9.28
C VAL A 492 12.06 18.88 10.47
N ASN A 493 11.95 17.66 10.97
CA ASN A 493 11.18 17.32 12.16
C ASN A 493 12.13 17.16 13.35
N VAL A 494 11.85 17.88 14.43
CA VAL A 494 12.59 17.82 15.69
C VAL A 494 11.69 17.20 16.74
N THR A 495 12.14 16.13 17.37
CA THR A 495 11.46 15.47 18.47
C THR A 495 12.34 15.46 19.70
N ALA A 496 11.89 16.14 20.75
CA ALA A 496 12.52 16.07 22.07
C ALA A 496 11.67 15.20 22.98
N GLY A 497 12.30 14.34 23.76
CA GLY A 497 11.56 13.42 24.60
C GLY A 497 12.35 12.86 25.76
N ILE A 498 11.66 12.06 26.57
CA ILE A 498 12.21 11.33 27.69
C ILE A 498 11.69 9.90 27.62
N VAL A 499 12.59 8.95 27.82
CA VAL A 499 12.26 7.53 27.88
C VAL A 499 12.64 6.99 29.25
N TYR A 500 11.68 6.37 29.89
CA TYR A 500 11.87 5.66 31.17
C TYR A 500 11.70 4.17 30.95
N HIS A 501 12.61 3.38 31.47
CA HIS A 501 12.53 1.91 31.50
C HIS A 501 12.64 1.40 32.93
N CYS A 502 11.81 0.42 33.26
CA CYS A 502 11.91 -0.38 34.47
C CYS A 502 11.96 -1.85 34.06
N ARG A 503 13.14 -2.40 34.07
CA ARG A 503 13.41 -3.77 33.60
C ARG A 503 13.61 -4.67 34.79
N THR A 504 12.81 -5.73 34.91
CA THR A 504 12.82 -6.66 36.04
C THR A 504 13.10 -8.05 35.55
N LEU A 505 14.08 -8.74 36.10
CA LEU A 505 14.42 -10.13 35.76
C LEU A 505 13.20 -11.03 36.00
N VAL A 506 12.89 -11.87 35.00
CA VAL A 506 11.71 -12.73 35.03
C VAL A 506 11.80 -13.77 36.13
N ASP A 507 12.93 -14.47 36.22
CA ASP A 507 13.16 -15.55 37.17
C ASP A 507 14.16 -15.12 38.24
N TRP A 508 13.73 -14.25 39.17
CA TRP A 508 14.55 -13.86 40.30
C TRP A 508 14.50 -14.94 41.39
N ASN A 509 15.64 -15.54 41.71
CA ASN A 509 15.80 -16.55 42.76
C ASN A 509 17.16 -16.41 43.47
N LYS A 510 17.44 -17.31 44.42
CA LYS A 510 18.71 -17.32 45.16
C LYS A 510 19.93 -17.45 44.25
N VAL A 511 19.83 -18.31 43.20
CA VAL A 511 20.92 -18.51 42.24
C VAL A 511 21.25 -17.21 41.52
N ALA A 512 20.23 -16.49 41.05
CA ALA A 512 20.42 -15.18 40.41
C ALA A 512 21.08 -14.15 41.38
N GLN A 513 20.73 -14.18 42.65
CA GLN A 513 21.29 -13.29 43.68
C GLN A 513 22.76 -13.62 43.98
N GLU A 514 23.08 -14.90 44.14
CA GLU A 514 24.44 -15.38 44.43
C GLU A 514 25.42 -15.07 43.29
N HIS A 515 24.93 -15.08 42.08
CA HIS A 515 25.73 -14.75 40.86
C HIS A 515 25.67 -13.26 40.48
N GLY A 516 25.18 -12.40 41.35
CA GLY A 516 25.25 -10.94 41.17
C GLY A 516 24.35 -10.36 40.08
N LEU A 517 23.33 -11.14 39.62
CA LEU A 517 22.37 -10.61 38.64
C LEU A 517 21.55 -9.47 39.26
N ILE A 518 21.26 -8.46 38.45
CA ILE A 518 20.49 -7.31 38.89
C ILE A 518 19.00 -7.65 38.81
N ARG A 519 18.31 -7.63 39.96
CA ARG A 519 16.86 -7.90 40.01
C ARG A 519 16.04 -6.88 39.23
N SER A 520 16.37 -5.62 39.38
CA SER A 520 15.62 -4.53 38.74
C SER A 520 16.58 -3.44 38.27
N TYR A 521 16.52 -3.12 37.00
CA TYR A 521 17.30 -2.07 36.37
C TYR A 521 16.38 -0.96 35.87
N ARG A 522 16.59 0.24 36.38
CA ARG A 522 15.81 1.43 36.00
C ARG A 522 16.70 2.39 35.25
N SER A 523 16.20 2.92 34.16
CA SER A 523 16.89 3.90 33.36
C SER A 523 15.98 5.05 32.95
N LEU A 524 16.52 6.25 32.95
CA LEU A 524 15.88 7.45 32.44
C LEU A 524 16.82 8.08 31.43
N ALA A 525 16.32 8.30 30.21
CA ALA A 525 17.12 8.86 29.14
C ALA A 525 16.35 9.97 28.40
N PRO A 526 16.73 11.25 28.60
CA PRO A 526 16.40 12.31 27.65
C PRO A 526 16.89 11.96 26.25
N ARG A 527 16.06 12.29 25.26
CA ARG A 527 16.31 11.97 23.85
C ARG A 527 16.01 13.17 22.96
N LEU A 528 16.87 13.38 21.98
CA LEU A 528 16.64 14.32 20.89
C LEU A 528 16.75 13.56 19.58
N HIS A 529 15.69 13.62 18.78
CA HIS A 529 15.62 12.95 17.49
C HIS A 529 15.32 13.99 16.42
N LEU A 530 16.20 14.10 15.43
CA LEU A 530 16.09 15.00 14.30
C LEU A 530 15.91 14.17 13.03
N VAL A 531 14.88 14.49 12.26
CA VAL A 531 14.63 13.88 10.97
C VAL A 531 14.65 14.96 9.91
N TRP A 532 15.44 14.74 8.87
CA TRP A 532 15.51 15.63 7.74
C TRP A 532 15.19 14.89 6.44
N THR A 533 14.16 15.36 5.75
CA THR A 533 13.77 14.89 4.42
C THR A 533 13.87 16.07 3.45
N PRO A 534 14.99 16.20 2.72
CA PRO A 534 15.18 17.32 1.80
C PRO A 534 14.10 17.35 0.71
N ASN A 535 13.83 18.55 0.20
CA ASN A 535 12.90 18.75 -0.91
C ASN A 535 11.54 18.05 -0.71
N SER A 536 10.96 18.19 0.48
CA SER A 536 9.65 17.62 0.82
C SER A 536 8.54 18.47 0.25
N TYR A 537 7.84 17.93 -0.76
CA TYR A 537 6.67 18.56 -1.36
C TYR A 537 5.43 18.27 -0.54
N TYR A 538 4.61 19.28 -0.30
CA TYR A 538 3.40 19.17 0.49
C TYR A 538 2.29 20.07 -0.06
N TYR A 539 1.07 19.83 0.36
CA TYR A 539 -0.05 20.77 0.23
C TYR A 539 -0.74 20.96 1.57
N LYS A 540 -1.46 22.06 1.72
CA LYS A 540 -2.23 22.36 2.92
C LYS A 540 -3.72 22.11 2.68
N LYS A 541 -4.35 21.37 3.56
CA LYS A 541 -5.82 21.25 3.64
C LYS A 541 -6.30 22.00 4.87
N GLY A 542 -6.72 23.26 4.67
CA GLY A 542 -6.90 24.20 5.76
C GLY A 542 -5.57 24.50 6.46
N THR A 543 -5.50 24.31 7.75
CA THR A 543 -4.26 24.43 8.54
C THR A 543 -3.45 23.13 8.59
N ARG A 544 -3.94 22.03 8.02
CA ARG A 544 -3.25 20.74 8.05
C ARG A 544 -2.30 20.58 6.87
N LYS A 545 -1.01 20.45 7.14
CA LYS A 545 0.02 20.10 6.17
C LYS A 545 -0.02 18.61 5.83
N ILE A 546 0.01 18.29 4.54
CA ILE A 546 -0.01 16.91 4.02
C ILE A 546 1.16 16.72 3.07
N TYR A 547 2.12 15.89 3.45
CA TYR A 547 3.24 15.54 2.59
C TYR A 547 2.81 14.71 1.39
N GLN A 548 3.45 14.95 0.26
CA GLN A 548 3.22 14.20 -0.97
C GLN A 548 4.40 13.28 -1.28
N TYR A 549 5.56 13.82 -1.51
CA TYR A 549 6.75 13.05 -1.87
C TYR A 549 8.04 13.83 -1.64
N SER A 550 9.13 13.10 -1.65
CA SER A 550 10.49 13.64 -1.78
C SER A 550 11.31 12.70 -2.63
N ASN A 551 12.18 13.25 -3.47
CA ASN A 551 13.12 12.48 -4.29
C ASN A 551 14.49 12.30 -3.60
N TRP A 552 14.56 12.60 -2.31
CA TRP A 552 15.77 12.49 -1.52
C TRP A 552 15.65 11.44 -0.43
N PRO A 553 16.78 10.88 0.03
CA PRO A 553 16.80 10.04 1.23
C PRO A 553 16.27 10.80 2.45
N LYS A 554 15.70 10.04 3.37
CA LYS A 554 15.37 10.51 4.70
C LYS A 554 16.57 10.28 5.61
N PHE A 555 17.05 11.34 6.24
CA PHE A 555 18.16 11.31 7.19
C PHE A 555 17.61 11.45 8.61
N SER A 556 18.18 10.74 9.55
CA SER A 556 17.86 10.91 10.97
C SER A 556 19.12 10.91 11.81
N LEU A 557 19.11 11.74 12.83
CA LEU A 557 20.12 11.80 13.88
C LEU A 557 19.42 11.64 15.22
N ASP A 558 19.82 10.67 15.98
CA ASP A 558 19.29 10.36 17.30
C ASP A 558 20.36 10.54 18.35
N TYR A 559 20.08 11.33 19.39
CA TYR A 559 20.91 11.51 20.54
C TYR A 559 20.13 11.11 21.79
N GLU A 560 20.68 10.20 22.57
CA GLU A 560 20.10 9.74 23.82
C GLU A 560 21.16 9.79 24.92
N ARG A 561 20.78 10.30 26.07
CA ARG A 561 21.66 10.40 27.23
C ARG A 561 21.02 9.74 28.44
N GLY A 562 21.65 8.69 28.95
CA GLY A 562 21.32 8.11 30.24
C GLY A 562 21.68 9.07 31.35
N VAL A 563 20.75 9.33 32.29
CA VAL A 563 20.94 10.28 33.40
C VAL A 563 20.92 9.56 34.73
N LYS A 564 21.97 9.76 35.49
CA LYS A 564 22.04 9.26 36.89
C LYS A 564 21.14 10.11 37.78
N TRP A 565 19.93 9.61 38.08
CA TRP A 565 18.97 10.29 38.92
C TRP A 565 18.37 9.31 39.93
N PHE A 566 18.04 9.78 41.13
CA PHE A 566 17.44 8.96 42.20
C PHE A 566 18.10 7.61 42.46
N GLY A 567 19.45 7.53 42.34
CA GLY A 567 20.19 6.27 42.57
C GLY A 567 20.16 5.29 41.38
N TRP A 568 19.62 5.68 40.22
CA TRP A 568 19.67 4.90 38.98
C TRP A 568 21.08 4.92 38.40
N ARG A 569 21.51 3.79 37.80
CA ARG A 569 22.92 3.58 37.49
C ARG A 569 23.26 3.76 36.00
N ASN A 570 22.41 4.37 35.17
CA ASN A 570 22.69 4.54 33.77
C ASN A 570 23.37 5.89 33.46
N GLU A 571 24.59 5.85 33.02
CA GLU A 571 25.35 7.03 32.59
C GLU A 571 26.08 6.71 31.28
N TYR A 572 25.41 7.02 30.17
CA TYR A 572 25.93 6.84 28.81
C TYR A 572 25.42 7.96 27.91
N GLU A 573 26.04 8.11 26.76
CA GLU A 573 25.54 8.90 25.62
C GLU A 573 25.55 8.03 24.40
N ARG A 574 24.44 8.01 23.64
CA ARG A 574 24.30 7.31 22.38
C ARG A 574 24.06 8.30 21.26
N TRP A 575 24.82 8.15 20.19
CA TRP A 575 24.64 8.85 18.94
C TRP A 575 24.33 7.85 17.85
N GLU A 576 23.27 8.06 17.11
CA GLU A 576 22.86 7.19 16.01
C GLU A 576 22.53 8.05 14.79
N PHE A 577 23.14 7.73 13.66
CA PHE A 577 22.79 8.28 12.35
C PHE A 577 22.17 7.17 11.52
N ASP A 578 21.01 7.44 10.90
CA ASP A 578 20.33 6.50 10.03
C ASP A 578 19.84 7.22 8.77
N THR A 579 19.96 6.57 7.64
CA THR A 579 19.41 7.05 6.37
C THR A 579 18.69 5.95 5.67
N GLN A 580 17.49 6.26 5.15
CA GLN A 580 16.69 5.32 4.40
C GLN A 580 16.15 5.94 3.13
N TYR A 581 16.10 5.15 2.07
CA TYR A 581 15.57 5.58 0.78
C TYR A 581 14.99 4.41 0.00
N THR A 582 13.86 4.66 -0.64
CA THR A 582 13.29 3.75 -1.63
C THR A 582 13.42 4.38 -2.99
N LEU A 583 14.35 3.88 -3.79
CA LEU A 583 14.57 4.31 -5.15
C LEU A 583 13.55 3.61 -6.07
N PRO A 584 12.57 4.35 -6.61
CA PRO A 584 11.67 3.78 -7.59
C PRO A 584 12.42 3.53 -8.90
N LEU A 585 12.41 2.30 -9.35
CA LEU A 585 12.98 1.87 -10.62
C LEU A 585 11.85 1.68 -11.64
N TYR A 586 12.23 1.64 -12.91
CA TYR A 586 11.27 1.41 -13.98
C TYR A 586 10.57 0.05 -13.85
N ALA A 587 9.34 -0.04 -14.37
CA ALA A 587 8.53 -1.25 -14.45
C ALA A 587 8.19 -1.88 -13.07
N LEU A 588 7.69 -1.05 -12.15
CA LEU A 588 7.22 -1.45 -10.82
C LEU A 588 8.30 -2.12 -9.97
N ARG A 589 9.55 -1.78 -10.22
CA ARG A 589 10.69 -2.23 -9.44
C ARG A 589 11.07 -1.15 -8.46
N SER A 590 11.62 -1.55 -7.32
CA SER A 590 12.18 -0.62 -6.36
C SER A 590 13.43 -1.20 -5.70
N LEU A 591 14.30 -0.31 -5.28
CA LEU A 591 15.47 -0.63 -4.48
C LEU A 591 15.34 0.14 -3.16
N TYR A 592 15.08 -0.58 -2.10
CA TYR A 592 15.11 -0.05 -0.75
C TYR A 592 16.51 -0.22 -0.18
N PHE A 593 17.01 0.80 0.52
CA PHE A 593 18.20 0.68 1.35
C PHE A 593 18.05 1.50 2.62
N ARG A 594 18.66 0.99 3.67
CA ARG A 594 18.79 1.65 4.96
C ARG A 594 20.22 1.47 5.42
N PHE A 595 20.89 2.58 5.66
CA PHE A 595 22.24 2.62 6.25
C PHE A 595 22.13 3.28 7.62
N GLY A 596 22.74 2.67 8.62
CA GLY A 596 22.75 3.19 9.97
C GLY A 596 24.10 2.98 10.63
N THR A 597 24.53 3.94 11.43
CA THR A 597 25.72 3.83 12.28
C THR A 597 25.44 4.46 13.62
N GLY A 598 26.01 3.89 14.65
CA GLY A 598 25.86 4.40 16.01
C GLY A 598 27.12 4.17 16.83
N LEU A 599 27.26 4.98 17.86
CA LEU A 599 28.33 4.87 18.81
C LEU A 599 27.87 5.30 20.21
N TYR A 600 28.46 4.69 21.22
CA TYR A 600 28.25 5.05 22.61
C TYR A 600 29.46 5.77 23.14
N THR A 601 29.21 6.93 23.77
CA THR A 601 30.21 7.73 24.47
C THR A 601 29.88 7.81 25.97
N ARG A 602 30.80 8.20 26.81
CA ARG A 602 30.63 8.30 28.26
C ARG A 602 30.07 7.04 28.95
N GLN A 603 30.62 5.92 28.62
CA GLN A 603 30.17 4.60 29.09
C GLN A 603 30.51 4.30 30.56
N LYS A 604 30.30 5.24 31.47
CA LYS A 604 30.67 5.06 32.89
C LYS A 604 29.84 4.00 33.59
N SER A 605 28.59 3.87 33.23
CA SER A 605 27.68 2.85 33.75
C SER A 605 26.68 2.44 32.68
N LEU A 606 27.18 1.95 31.56
CA LEU A 606 26.40 1.35 30.48
C LEU A 606 26.15 -0.11 30.85
N TYR A 607 24.89 -0.49 30.81
CA TYR A 607 24.48 -1.87 31.01
C TYR A 607 24.01 -2.48 29.69
N PHE A 608 24.21 -3.79 29.51
CA PHE A 608 23.90 -4.44 28.25
C PHE A 608 22.45 -4.23 27.75
N LEU A 609 21.51 -3.95 28.64
CA LEU A 609 20.13 -3.64 28.29
C LEU A 609 19.95 -2.28 27.60
N ASP A 610 20.93 -1.39 27.69
CA ASP A 610 20.90 -0.07 27.10
C ASP A 610 21.52 -0.04 25.70
N TYR A 611 22.18 -1.13 25.27
CA TYR A 611 22.65 -1.27 23.89
C TYR A 611 21.52 -1.37 22.88
N ASP A 612 21.78 -0.99 21.66
CA ASP A 612 20.79 -1.10 20.58
C ASP A 612 20.50 -2.56 20.23
N ASN A 613 19.24 -2.84 19.91
CA ASN A 613 18.77 -4.17 19.59
C ASN A 613 18.48 -4.26 18.10
N PHE A 614 19.30 -4.96 17.35
CA PHE A 614 19.18 -5.13 15.89
C PHE A 614 18.31 -6.33 15.49
N SER A 615 18.03 -7.25 16.42
CA SER A 615 17.15 -8.38 16.13
C SER A 615 15.69 -7.92 16.02
N ASP A 616 14.88 -8.77 15.40
CA ASP A 616 13.44 -8.53 15.27
C ASP A 616 12.82 -8.15 16.61
N ASN A 617 12.02 -7.11 16.59
CA ASN A 617 11.52 -6.46 17.80
C ASN A 617 10.73 -7.47 18.63
N ASN A 618 11.14 -7.65 19.88
CA ASN A 618 10.51 -8.62 20.76
C ASN A 618 9.11 -8.20 21.27
N LEU A 619 8.73 -6.97 20.98
CA LEU A 619 7.37 -6.50 21.22
C LEU A 619 6.47 -6.98 20.09
N PRO A 620 5.26 -7.46 20.38
CA PRO A 620 4.32 -7.82 19.35
C PRO A 620 3.84 -6.56 18.63
N LEU A 621 4.38 -6.34 17.44
CA LEU A 621 4.02 -5.21 16.60
C LEU A 621 2.81 -5.51 15.72
N GLY A 622 2.43 -6.76 15.60
CA GLY A 622 1.39 -7.23 14.71
C GLY A 622 1.95 -8.02 13.53
N TRP A 623 1.07 -8.46 12.66
CA TRP A 623 1.42 -9.14 11.40
C TRP A 623 2.00 -8.20 10.35
N ASP A 624 1.94 -6.88 10.59
CA ASP A 624 2.35 -5.81 9.68
C ASP A 624 3.85 -5.49 9.73
N ASP A 625 4.65 -6.34 10.39
CA ASP A 625 6.10 -6.15 10.46
C ASP A 625 6.68 -6.16 9.04
N GLU A 626 7.26 -5.03 8.64
CA GLU A 626 7.97 -4.93 7.38
C GLU A 626 9.12 -5.92 7.37
N ILE A 627 9.16 -6.79 6.37
CA ILE A 627 10.27 -7.73 6.20
C ILE A 627 11.55 -6.99 5.80
N SER A 628 11.44 -5.80 5.23
CA SER A 628 12.59 -4.99 4.79
C SER A 628 13.17 -4.17 5.93
N GLY A 629 14.50 -4.05 5.96
CA GLY A 629 15.20 -3.13 6.88
C GLY A 629 15.44 -3.67 8.30
N GLN A 630 15.24 -4.97 8.53
CA GLN A 630 15.46 -5.66 9.79
C GLN A 630 16.31 -6.92 9.61
N PHE A 631 16.93 -7.39 10.68
CA PHE A 631 17.61 -8.69 10.73
C PHE A 631 16.66 -9.74 11.30
N HIS A 632 16.56 -10.89 10.64
CA HIS A 632 15.59 -11.94 10.97
C HIS A 632 16.19 -13.14 11.68
N LEU A 633 17.47 -13.41 11.43
CA LEU A 633 18.18 -14.56 11.97
C LEU A 633 19.26 -14.18 12.99
N LEU A 634 19.45 -12.90 13.22
CA LEU A 634 20.46 -12.40 14.16
C LEU A 634 20.18 -12.90 15.57
N ASP A 635 21.17 -13.56 16.16
CA ASP A 635 21.08 -14.03 17.54
C ASP A 635 21.12 -12.85 18.50
N ALA A 636 20.24 -12.88 19.50
CA ALA A 636 20.12 -11.83 20.51
C ALA A 636 21.41 -11.51 21.26
N ARG A 637 22.33 -12.47 21.41
CA ARG A 637 23.59 -12.29 22.13
C ARG A 637 24.55 -11.28 21.48
N TRP A 638 24.43 -11.03 20.17
CA TRP A 638 25.40 -10.23 19.44
C TRP A 638 25.22 -8.71 19.60
N TYR A 639 24.02 -8.23 19.92
CA TYR A 639 23.77 -6.80 20.05
C TYR A 639 24.18 -6.20 21.39
N ASN A 640 24.51 -7.01 22.37
CA ASN A 640 25.00 -6.53 23.68
C ASN A 640 26.37 -5.88 23.65
N GLU A 641 27.11 -6.08 22.59
CA GLU A 641 28.44 -5.52 22.41
C GLU A 641 28.42 -4.44 21.31
N SER A 642 27.28 -3.79 21.12
CA SER A 642 27.09 -2.76 20.10
C SER A 642 27.55 -1.37 20.55
N GLU A 643 28.73 -1.25 21.15
CA GLU A 643 29.31 0.04 21.56
C GLU A 643 29.48 0.98 20.37
N TYR A 644 29.83 0.42 19.20
CA TYR A 644 29.76 1.04 17.90
C TYR A 644 29.31 0.02 16.88
N TYR A 645 28.56 0.48 15.91
CA TYR A 645 28.03 -0.39 14.87
C TYR A 645 27.85 0.31 13.55
N VAL A 646 27.84 -0.50 12.50
CA VAL A 646 27.41 -0.11 11.16
C VAL A 646 26.42 -1.16 10.66
N ARG A 647 25.26 -0.73 10.20
CA ARG A 647 24.25 -1.59 9.59
C ARG A 647 23.93 -1.13 8.17
N LEU A 648 23.73 -2.09 7.29
CA LEU A 648 23.22 -1.86 5.94
C LEU A 648 22.15 -2.89 5.67
N CYS A 649 20.94 -2.43 5.36
CA CYS A 649 19.85 -3.29 4.91
C CYS A 649 19.44 -2.86 3.52
N SER A 650 19.33 -3.80 2.59
CA SER A 650 18.89 -3.53 1.24
C SER A 650 17.85 -4.57 0.81
N ALA A 651 16.86 -4.12 0.02
CA ALA A 651 15.87 -4.99 -0.57
C ALA A 651 15.57 -4.53 -2.00
N TYR A 652 15.77 -5.43 -2.95
CA TYR A 652 15.37 -5.21 -4.33
C TYR A 652 14.01 -5.89 -4.55
N GLU A 653 13.03 -5.07 -4.91
CA GLU A 653 11.68 -5.52 -5.18
C GLU A 653 11.39 -5.49 -6.68
N SER A 654 10.80 -6.55 -7.20
CA SER A 654 10.39 -6.64 -8.60
C SER A 654 9.17 -7.56 -8.74
N PRO A 655 8.24 -7.24 -9.64
CA PRO A 655 7.12 -8.14 -9.94
C PRO A 655 7.50 -9.35 -10.76
N MET A 656 8.74 -9.39 -11.31
CA MET A 656 9.17 -10.40 -12.29
C MET A 656 10.64 -10.78 -12.07
N LEU A 657 10.91 -11.59 -11.03
CA LEU A 657 12.25 -12.13 -10.78
C LEU A 657 12.36 -13.59 -11.25
N LEU A 658 11.99 -14.52 -10.38
CA LEU A 658 12.16 -15.96 -10.57
C LEU A 658 10.83 -16.70 -10.62
N LEU A 659 10.10 -16.77 -9.51
CA LEU A 659 8.90 -17.59 -9.36
C LEU A 659 7.71 -17.04 -10.14
N SER A 660 7.63 -15.74 -10.31
CA SER A 660 6.60 -15.09 -11.15
C SER A 660 6.73 -15.41 -12.64
N ARG A 661 7.82 -16.03 -13.09
CA ARG A 661 7.96 -16.53 -14.46
C ARG A 661 7.30 -17.89 -14.69
N PHE A 662 7.04 -18.65 -13.63
CA PHE A 662 6.37 -19.94 -13.73
C PHE A 662 4.86 -19.76 -13.84
N LYS A 663 4.25 -20.32 -14.87
CA LYS A 663 2.83 -20.14 -15.24
C LYS A 663 1.86 -20.38 -14.07
N TYR A 664 2.12 -21.35 -13.23
CA TYR A 664 1.22 -21.73 -12.11
C TYR A 664 1.37 -20.81 -10.90
N LEU A 665 2.55 -20.27 -10.64
CA LEU A 665 2.84 -19.42 -9.49
C LEU A 665 2.62 -17.94 -9.78
N SER A 666 2.87 -17.51 -11.01
CA SER A 666 2.78 -16.12 -11.44
C SER A 666 1.43 -15.46 -11.21
N HIS A 667 0.37 -16.27 -11.11
CA HIS A 667 -0.99 -15.79 -10.90
C HIS A 667 -1.25 -15.30 -9.46
N TYR A 668 -0.48 -15.82 -8.50
CA TYR A 668 -0.63 -15.52 -7.08
C TYR A 668 0.41 -14.51 -6.59
N ILE A 669 1.58 -14.48 -7.23
CA ILE A 669 2.71 -13.63 -6.79
C ILE A 669 2.52 -12.21 -7.33
N GLN A 670 2.48 -11.25 -6.42
CA GLN A 670 2.45 -9.83 -6.75
C GLN A 670 3.84 -9.26 -6.95
N LYS A 671 4.70 -9.56 -5.98
CA LYS A 671 6.07 -9.03 -5.92
C LYS A 671 7.01 -10.08 -5.35
N GLU A 672 8.21 -10.05 -5.84
CA GLU A 672 9.33 -10.84 -5.34
C GLU A 672 10.41 -9.90 -4.84
N ARG A 673 11.09 -10.28 -3.76
CA ARG A 673 12.12 -9.46 -3.12
C ARG A 673 13.40 -10.26 -2.91
N LEU A 674 14.53 -9.58 -3.15
CA LEU A 674 15.85 -10.06 -2.75
C LEU A 674 16.35 -9.17 -1.62
N TYR A 675 16.75 -9.77 -0.53
CA TYR A 675 17.25 -9.07 0.66
C TYR A 675 18.75 -9.30 0.82
N CYS A 676 19.45 -8.25 1.24
CA CYS A 676 20.83 -8.34 1.68
C CYS A 676 21.03 -7.39 2.86
N ASN A 677 21.26 -7.94 4.03
CA ASN A 677 21.46 -7.21 5.26
C ASN A 677 22.85 -7.50 5.81
N MET A 678 23.55 -6.48 6.29
CA MET A 678 24.89 -6.58 6.85
C MET A 678 24.97 -5.81 8.17
N LEU A 679 25.56 -6.40 9.17
CA LEU A 679 25.85 -5.79 10.47
C LEU A 679 27.33 -5.97 10.81
N ALA A 680 27.96 -4.90 11.23
CA ALA A 680 29.28 -4.91 11.82
C ALA A 680 29.20 -4.31 13.22
N VAL A 681 29.51 -5.09 14.22
CA VAL A 681 29.72 -4.70 15.62
C VAL A 681 31.05 -5.26 16.07
N HIS A 682 31.59 -4.83 17.20
CA HIS A 682 32.92 -5.22 17.67
C HIS A 682 33.16 -6.73 17.66
N ALA A 683 32.18 -7.52 18.16
CA ALA A 683 32.30 -8.97 18.25
C ALA A 683 31.87 -9.72 17.00
N LEU A 684 31.34 -9.06 15.97
CA LEU A 684 30.72 -9.68 14.81
C LEU A 684 31.06 -8.93 13.52
N LEU A 685 32.13 -9.33 12.84
CA LEU A 685 32.67 -8.63 11.67
C LEU A 685 32.85 -9.61 10.49
N PRO A 686 32.07 -9.46 9.40
CA PRO A 686 30.69 -8.96 9.35
C PRO A 686 29.66 -10.08 9.61
N TYR A 687 28.47 -9.75 10.08
CA TYR A 687 27.29 -10.60 9.95
C TYR A 687 26.58 -10.28 8.65
N ILE A 688 26.27 -11.29 7.86
CA ILE A 688 25.58 -11.12 6.58
C ILE A 688 24.34 -12.02 6.57
N GLU A 689 23.24 -11.46 6.13
CA GLU A 689 21.97 -12.13 5.97
C GLU A 689 21.42 -11.86 4.57
N VAL A 690 21.17 -12.92 3.80
CA VAL A 690 20.55 -12.81 2.48
C VAL A 690 19.21 -13.51 2.49
N GLY A 691 18.27 -13.02 1.70
CA GLY A 691 16.93 -13.58 1.67
C GLY A 691 16.26 -13.45 0.32
N TYR A 692 15.29 -14.33 0.10
CA TYR A 692 14.37 -14.27 -1.01
C TYR A 692 12.93 -14.34 -0.49
N GLY A 693 12.12 -13.37 -0.88
CA GLY A 693 10.74 -13.26 -0.43
C GLY A 693 9.75 -13.14 -1.56
N ILE A 694 8.52 -13.55 -1.28
CA ILE A 694 7.36 -13.40 -2.16
C ILE A 694 6.23 -12.73 -1.41
N SER A 695 5.52 -11.85 -2.11
CA SER A 695 4.31 -11.19 -1.63
C SER A 695 3.11 -11.63 -2.45
N THR A 696 2.06 -11.97 -1.75
CA THR A 696 0.73 -12.24 -2.30
C THR A 696 -0.28 -11.25 -1.71
N HIS A 697 -1.54 -11.31 -2.09
CA HIS A 697 -2.60 -10.51 -1.47
C HIS A 697 -2.94 -10.91 -0.03
N VAL A 698 -2.60 -12.13 0.34
CA VAL A 698 -2.99 -12.71 1.62
C VAL A 698 -1.83 -12.76 2.59
N PHE A 699 -0.63 -13.01 2.09
CA PHE A 699 0.56 -13.20 2.93
C PHE A 699 1.84 -12.76 2.21
N ASP A 700 2.83 -12.39 3.02
CA ASP A 700 4.23 -12.28 2.64
C ASP A 700 5.00 -13.43 3.27
N THR A 701 5.93 -14.01 2.56
CA THR A 701 6.87 -14.99 3.11
C THR A 701 8.26 -14.76 2.54
N ALA A 702 9.27 -15.00 3.36
CA ALA A 702 10.66 -14.91 2.94
C ALA A 702 11.51 -15.98 3.61
N LEU A 703 12.46 -16.52 2.86
CA LEU A 703 13.49 -17.43 3.30
C LEU A 703 14.79 -16.63 3.48
N PHE A 704 15.41 -16.77 4.63
CA PHE A 704 16.67 -16.08 4.96
C PHE A 704 17.76 -17.10 5.28
N LEU A 705 18.96 -16.79 4.83
CA LEU A 705 20.22 -17.45 5.17
C LEU A 705 21.15 -16.40 5.77
N GLY A 706 21.62 -16.62 6.98
CA GLY A 706 22.49 -15.68 7.69
C GLY A 706 23.65 -16.37 8.37
N GLY A 707 24.75 -15.66 8.54
CA GLY A 707 25.92 -16.14 9.25
C GLY A 707 27.01 -15.10 9.41
N ALA A 708 27.98 -15.42 10.25
CA ALA A 708 29.19 -14.65 10.45
C ALA A 708 30.39 -15.58 10.59
N ASN A 709 31.60 -15.02 10.43
CA ASN A 709 32.82 -15.76 10.63
C ASN A 709 32.86 -16.41 12.03
N GLY A 710 33.02 -17.74 12.07
CA GLY A 710 33.09 -18.50 13.33
C GLY A 710 31.77 -18.92 13.95
N THR A 711 30.62 -18.55 13.40
CA THR A 711 29.30 -18.84 14.02
C THR A 711 28.43 -19.84 13.25
N GLY A 712 28.89 -20.34 12.09
CA GLY A 712 28.07 -21.20 11.24
C GLY A 712 26.91 -20.45 10.56
N PHE A 713 26.23 -21.15 9.65
CA PHE A 713 25.07 -20.61 8.94
C PHE A 713 23.77 -20.99 9.64
N SER A 714 22.83 -20.03 9.68
CA SER A 714 21.46 -20.24 10.13
C SER A 714 20.49 -20.03 8.96
N LEU A 715 19.45 -20.85 8.92
CA LEU A 715 18.38 -20.77 7.94
C LEU A 715 17.05 -20.53 8.68
N GLY A 716 16.25 -19.63 8.17
CA GLY A 716 14.93 -19.35 8.74
C GLY A 716 13.93 -18.84 7.73
N VAL A 717 12.68 -19.00 8.08
CA VAL A 717 11.53 -18.54 7.29
C VAL A 717 10.76 -17.51 8.10
N LYS A 718 10.46 -16.38 7.49
CA LYS A 718 9.50 -15.40 8.01
C LYS A 718 8.22 -15.49 7.20
N PHE A 719 7.09 -15.47 7.90
CA PHE A 719 5.76 -15.46 7.31
C PHE A 719 4.93 -14.37 7.99
N ALA A 720 4.29 -13.53 7.21
CA ALA A 720 3.39 -12.49 7.67
C ALA A 720 2.07 -12.58 6.90
N MET A 721 0.95 -12.61 7.61
CA MET A 721 -0.37 -12.63 7.00
C MET A 721 -0.92 -11.20 6.90
N LYS A 722 -1.17 -10.71 5.69
CA LYS A 722 -1.65 -9.34 5.44
C LYS A 722 -3.16 -9.25 5.26
N LEU A 723 -3.83 -10.30 4.87
CA LEU A 723 -5.29 -10.39 4.67
C LEU A 723 -5.89 -9.14 4.02
N PHE A 724 -5.37 -8.78 2.85
CA PHE A 724 -5.88 -7.64 2.07
C PHE A 724 -5.61 -6.25 2.66
N ASP A 725 -4.67 -6.07 3.54
CA ASP A 725 -4.36 -4.75 4.13
C ASP A 725 -3.97 -3.69 3.09
N GLU A 726 -3.54 -4.10 1.91
CA GLU A 726 -3.23 -3.21 0.77
C GLU A 726 -4.41 -2.96 -0.18
N TRP A 727 -5.60 -3.47 0.15
CA TRP A 727 -6.81 -3.30 -0.67
C TRP A 727 -7.67 -2.11 -0.23
#